data_402511f2882c504d5335d2dd4a83cfd2
#
_entry.id   402511f2882c504d5335d2dd4a83cfd2
#
_cell.length_a   1.000
_cell.length_b   1.000
_cell.length_c   1.000
_cell.angle_alpha   90.00
_cell.angle_beta   90.00
_cell.angle_gamma   90.00
#
_symmetry.space_group_name_H-M   'P 1'
#
loop_
_entity.id
_entity.type
_entity.pdbx_description
1 polymer ?
#
loop_
_entity_poly.entity_id
_entity_poly.type
_entity_poly.pdbx_seq_one_letter_code
_entity_poly.pdbx_strand_id
1 'polypeptide(L)'
;MKTIRLMLTGLALVCVLPLMAQQRMPFKNVLRETDPAFFQTEEARRVGEQVLLYQRVTGGWPKNIDMVKPLNDRERAKVLKDKQRQDDSTTDNGATNMQMTYLARLYQATGEQRYRDAFRKGIDYLLSGQYENGGWPQFWPNPQGYQVHITYNDGAMVNTMNMLREVAEQREPYQGDITDKQQRKRAKAAFDKGVECILTTQIVTNGQPTVWCQQHDKDTYQPAPARAYELPSYCSAESAGILQLLMSLPNPDERVKKAIHCGMRWFDKYKLTGLRLCRKGAWNSPDRDTWLEEDPTAQPIWARYYDLERCEPYVCDRDGVPRRRLDQIGSERRNGYAWYSDNPRDLFAKYERWAAKHDPQNKVPVSLTTKGANENGTIEMYRRPSKNLSDFDAIVEPGGKIQAAIDQAPEQGDKPFKIFIKKGRYEQKVIIDRPNIVLVGEDRDSTIIVLAETHKTNTIKEYRGKKTGNGVIVLLDGADDCVISGLTVYNNYGTVVEPGNTTHQMAIFGRATRTIVINSNVFADGNDALSLWAPEGNGMYYHADLYLRCPGVDFLCPRGWCYATRCRFLGDSRAIIWHDGRGDKSKKLVITDSYFDAKSPTILGRYHHDSQFFLLNCKMSSQILDTNISYAYTDRVLDPCPWGFRVYYYNCSREGGHSGWLANNLNQSDGAPAFHEVTARWTFGGKWDPEAKIRALWNVLAY
;
A
#
# COMPACT_ATOMS: atom_id res chain seq x y z
N MET A 1 -44.45 27.51 78.85
CA MET A 1 -43.20 28.26 78.67
C MET A 1 -42.07 27.26 78.69
N LYS A 2 -41.55 26.87 77.54
CA LYS A 2 -40.40 25.95 77.43
C LYS A 2 -39.43 26.55 76.49
N THR A 3 -38.24 26.88 77.03
CA THR A 3 -37.12 27.47 76.37
C THR A 3 -36.40 26.41 75.50
N ILE A 4 -36.28 26.67 74.24
CA ILE A 4 -35.54 25.81 73.29
C ILE A 4 -34.13 26.40 73.10
N ARG A 5 -33.10 25.65 73.50
CA ARG A 5 -31.70 25.95 73.22
C ARG A 5 -31.32 25.53 71.78
N LEU A 6 -30.86 26.47 70.99
CA LEU A 6 -30.27 26.17 69.71
C LEU A 6 -28.81 25.75 69.87
N MET A 7 -28.45 24.52 69.48
CA MET A 7 -27.06 24.13 69.30
C MET A 7 -26.63 24.41 67.83
N LEU A 8 -25.68 25.27 67.63
CA LEU A 8 -24.95 25.46 66.37
C LEU A 8 -23.90 24.36 66.24
N THR A 9 -24.11 23.41 65.34
CA THR A 9 -23.05 22.54 64.87
C THR A 9 -22.47 23.14 63.59
N GLY A 10 -21.21 23.56 63.68
CA GLY A 10 -20.43 24.04 62.53
C GLY A 10 -20.08 22.88 61.60
N LEU A 11 -20.63 22.89 60.39
CA LEU A 11 -20.24 21.98 59.31
C LEU A 11 -19.03 22.61 58.58
N ALA A 12 -17.83 22.03 58.77
CA ALA A 12 -16.67 22.35 57.94
C ALA A 12 -16.87 21.80 56.55
N LEU A 13 -17.15 22.67 55.58
CA LEU A 13 -17.21 22.35 54.18
C LEU A 13 -15.77 22.12 53.65
N VAL A 14 -15.31 20.87 53.58
CA VAL A 14 -14.09 20.51 52.89
C VAL A 14 -14.40 20.57 51.37
N CYS A 15 -14.02 21.66 50.72
CA CYS A 15 -13.98 21.75 49.26
C CYS A 15 -12.97 20.74 48.70
N VAL A 16 -13.41 19.57 48.35
CA VAL A 16 -12.69 18.65 47.45
C VAL A 16 -12.78 19.25 46.06
N LEU A 17 -11.81 20.00 45.63
CA LEU A 17 -11.62 20.37 44.25
C LEU A 17 -11.40 19.08 43.45
N PRO A 18 -12.23 18.76 42.45
CA PRO A 18 -11.91 17.66 41.58
C PRO A 18 -10.58 17.96 40.89
N LEU A 19 -9.57 17.10 41.10
CA LEU A 19 -8.38 17.06 40.24
C LEU A 19 -8.90 16.78 38.82
N MET A 20 -9.11 17.84 38.04
CA MET A 20 -9.27 17.72 36.60
C MET A 20 -8.01 17.02 36.10
N ALA A 21 -8.17 15.80 35.63
CA ALA A 21 -7.11 15.10 34.91
C ALA A 21 -6.76 16.02 33.73
N GLN A 22 -5.66 16.72 33.82
CA GLN A 22 -5.14 17.59 32.77
C GLN A 22 -4.99 16.73 31.53
N GLN A 23 -5.81 16.99 30.51
CA GLN A 23 -5.81 16.23 29.26
C GLN A 23 -4.43 16.42 28.64
N ARG A 24 -3.58 15.37 28.67
CA ARG A 24 -2.21 15.46 28.18
C ARG A 24 -2.21 15.81 26.71
N MET A 25 -1.41 16.81 26.33
CA MET A 25 -1.17 17.11 24.93
C MET A 25 -0.48 15.92 24.24
N PRO A 26 -0.91 15.55 23.03
CA PRO A 26 -0.18 14.56 22.24
C PRO A 26 1.29 14.92 22.07
N PHE A 27 2.19 13.93 22.07
CA PHE A 27 3.65 14.14 21.99
C PHE A 27 4.07 15.08 20.86
N LYS A 28 3.52 14.93 19.65
CA LYS A 28 3.81 15.82 18.52
C LYS A 28 3.43 17.28 18.77
N ASN A 29 2.41 17.55 19.56
CA ASN A 29 2.00 18.90 19.90
C ASN A 29 2.97 19.50 20.93
N VAL A 30 3.35 18.74 21.95
CA VAL A 30 4.34 19.18 22.95
C VAL A 30 5.69 19.51 22.30
N LEU A 31 6.14 18.66 21.34
CA LEU A 31 7.40 18.93 20.61
C LEU A 31 7.32 20.16 19.70
N ARG A 32 6.14 20.60 19.34
CA ARG A 32 5.88 21.80 18.53
C ARG A 32 5.56 23.04 19.34
N GLU A 33 5.51 22.90 20.67
CA GLU A 33 5.26 24.04 21.56
C GLU A 33 6.30 25.14 21.32
N THR A 34 5.84 26.39 21.30
CA THR A 34 6.70 27.55 21.04
C THR A 34 6.63 28.61 22.14
N ASP A 35 5.67 28.50 23.05
CA ASP A 35 5.54 29.46 24.16
C ASP A 35 6.76 29.38 25.10
N PRO A 36 7.58 30.45 25.25
CA PRO A 36 8.71 30.46 26.15
C PRO A 36 8.35 30.18 27.62
N ALA A 37 7.12 30.54 28.03
CA ALA A 37 6.66 30.29 29.39
C ALA A 37 6.51 28.81 29.68
N PHE A 38 6.05 28.01 28.68
CA PHE A 38 6.00 26.56 28.82
C PHE A 38 7.34 25.93 29.16
N PHE A 39 8.43 26.37 28.50
CA PHE A 39 9.77 25.80 28.70
C PHE A 39 10.42 26.14 30.07
N GLN A 40 9.78 26.98 30.87
CA GLN A 40 10.15 27.22 32.28
C GLN A 40 9.48 26.22 33.24
N THR A 41 8.48 25.46 32.80
CA THR A 41 7.66 24.56 33.64
C THR A 41 8.39 23.25 33.99
N GLU A 42 7.97 22.60 35.07
CA GLU A 42 8.43 21.26 35.43
C GLU A 42 7.97 20.22 34.38
N GLU A 43 6.80 20.43 33.77
CA GLU A 43 6.31 19.55 32.71
C GLU A 43 7.23 19.55 31.48
N ALA A 44 7.69 20.72 31.04
CA ALA A 44 8.64 20.84 29.96
C ALA A 44 9.96 20.12 30.27
N ARG A 45 10.46 20.25 31.50
CA ARG A 45 11.69 19.55 31.97
C ARG A 45 11.47 18.04 31.99
N ARG A 46 10.32 17.59 32.51
CA ARG A 46 9.95 16.15 32.51
C ARG A 46 9.94 15.54 31.10
N VAL A 47 9.37 16.25 30.13
CA VAL A 47 9.42 15.81 28.71
C VAL A 47 10.85 15.82 28.19
N GLY A 48 11.64 16.86 28.54
CA GLY A 48 13.08 16.95 28.22
C GLY A 48 13.86 15.73 28.68
N GLU A 49 13.65 15.28 29.94
CA GLU A 49 14.26 14.05 30.47
C GLU A 49 13.93 12.81 29.63
N GLN A 50 12.66 12.68 29.20
CA GLN A 50 12.27 11.58 28.33
C GLN A 50 12.98 11.71 26.97
N VAL A 51 13.02 12.88 26.38
CA VAL A 51 13.72 13.12 25.10
C VAL A 51 15.19 12.73 25.20
N LEU A 52 15.91 13.14 26.28
CA LEU A 52 17.27 12.72 26.52
C LEU A 52 17.45 11.22 26.72
N LEU A 53 16.47 10.57 27.36
CA LEU A 53 16.52 9.15 27.63
C LEU A 53 16.45 8.35 26.32
N TYR A 54 15.63 8.79 25.35
CA TYR A 54 15.45 8.12 24.07
C TYR A 54 16.55 8.39 23.03
N GLN A 55 17.45 9.37 23.27
CA GLN A 55 18.58 9.63 22.35
C GLN A 55 19.49 8.41 22.25
N ARG A 56 19.73 7.94 21.04
CA ARG A 56 20.63 6.81 20.77
C ARG A 56 22.10 7.22 20.88
N VAL A 57 22.98 6.23 20.98
CA VAL A 57 24.44 6.45 20.91
C VAL A 57 24.89 7.08 19.61
N THR A 58 24.12 6.94 18.54
CA THR A 58 24.32 7.61 17.25
C THR A 58 24.18 9.13 17.34
N GLY A 59 23.51 9.66 18.35
CA GLY A 59 23.09 11.04 18.47
C GLY A 59 21.67 11.34 17.98
N GLY A 60 21.07 10.43 17.17
CA GLY A 60 19.71 10.56 16.66
C GLY A 60 18.64 9.95 17.56
N TRP A 61 17.40 10.00 17.11
CA TRP A 61 16.22 9.46 17.80
C TRP A 61 15.42 8.53 16.90
N PRO A 62 14.74 7.50 17.48
CA PRO A 62 13.79 6.66 16.77
C PRO A 62 12.47 7.42 16.51
N LYS A 63 11.73 6.99 15.46
CA LYS A 63 10.44 7.58 15.08
C LYS A 63 9.25 6.93 15.81
N ASN A 64 8.12 7.63 15.80
CA ASN A 64 6.81 7.14 16.23
C ASN A 64 6.73 6.69 17.70
N ILE A 65 7.48 7.33 18.59
CA ILE A 65 7.48 7.06 20.03
C ILE A 65 6.82 8.23 20.77
N ASP A 66 5.90 7.92 21.68
CA ASP A 66 5.31 8.89 22.60
C ASP A 66 6.24 9.10 23.79
N MET A 67 7.07 10.14 23.74
CA MET A 67 8.02 10.49 24.79
C MET A 67 7.40 11.36 25.91
N VAL A 68 6.10 11.66 25.87
CA VAL A 68 5.39 12.31 26.97
C VAL A 68 4.87 11.30 27.99
N LYS A 69 4.64 10.06 27.57
CA LYS A 69 4.16 8.98 28.43
C LYS A 69 5.19 8.65 29.52
N PRO A 70 4.81 8.66 30.83
CA PRO A 70 5.69 8.17 31.87
C PRO A 70 6.02 6.69 31.65
N LEU A 71 7.26 6.32 31.96
CA LEU A 71 7.73 4.96 31.86
C LEU A 71 7.72 4.29 33.22
N ASN A 72 7.26 3.04 33.29
CA ASN A 72 7.51 2.17 34.45
C ASN A 72 8.96 1.65 34.41
N ASP A 73 9.41 0.98 35.48
CA ASP A 73 10.81 0.52 35.62
C ASP A 73 11.23 -0.43 34.49
N ARG A 74 10.32 -1.34 34.06
CA ARG A 74 10.58 -2.28 32.96
C ARG A 74 10.71 -1.56 31.62
N GLU A 75 9.81 -0.63 31.33
CA GLU A 75 9.86 0.20 30.12
C GLU A 75 11.13 1.04 30.10
N ARG A 76 11.49 1.66 31.24
CA ARG A 76 12.71 2.46 31.39
C ARG A 76 13.97 1.61 31.18
N ALA A 77 14.05 0.42 31.75
CA ALA A 77 15.16 -0.50 31.56
C ALA A 77 15.31 -0.90 30.08
N LYS A 78 14.19 -1.14 29.37
CA LYS A 78 14.19 -1.41 27.94
C LYS A 78 14.74 -0.22 27.14
N VAL A 79 14.27 1.00 27.40
CA VAL A 79 14.73 2.21 26.69
C VAL A 79 16.23 2.42 26.92
N LEU A 80 16.75 2.19 28.14
CA LEU A 80 18.18 2.26 28.45
C LEU A 80 18.99 1.23 27.65
N LYS A 81 18.49 0.01 27.49
CA LYS A 81 19.11 -1.01 26.65
C LYS A 81 19.09 -0.59 25.17
N ASP A 82 17.93 -0.12 24.68
CA ASP A 82 17.73 0.31 23.30
C ASP A 82 18.58 1.56 22.95
N LYS A 83 19.12 2.29 23.95
CA LYS A 83 20.01 3.42 23.75
C LYS A 83 21.27 3.07 22.95
N GLN A 84 21.72 1.82 23.02
CA GLN A 84 22.89 1.31 22.29
C GLN A 84 22.60 0.95 20.83
N ARG A 85 21.34 1.02 20.39
CA ARG A 85 20.97 0.69 19.00
C ARG A 85 21.55 1.70 18.01
N GLN A 86 21.93 1.19 16.83
CA GLN A 86 22.49 1.96 15.72
C GLN A 86 21.69 1.80 14.42
N ASP A 87 20.51 1.18 14.50
CA ASP A 87 19.69 0.78 13.34
C ASP A 87 18.30 1.44 13.31
N ASP A 88 17.95 2.27 14.30
CA ASP A 88 16.61 2.86 14.42
C ASP A 88 16.59 4.40 14.51
N SER A 89 17.74 5.06 14.42
CA SER A 89 17.83 6.51 14.35
C SER A 89 17.46 7.01 12.94
N THR A 90 16.66 8.08 12.87
CA THR A 90 16.11 8.55 11.59
C THR A 90 15.65 10.01 11.65
N THR A 91 15.45 10.64 10.49
CA THR A 91 14.74 11.93 10.36
C THR A 91 13.32 11.77 9.79
N ASP A 92 12.92 10.55 9.49
CA ASP A 92 11.60 10.22 8.98
C ASP A 92 10.48 10.58 10.00
N ASN A 93 9.32 11.01 9.52
CA ASN A 93 8.20 11.49 10.35
C ASN A 93 8.58 12.63 11.32
N GLY A 94 9.64 13.39 11.01
CA GLY A 94 10.16 14.47 11.84
C GLY A 94 10.92 14.02 13.07
N ALA A 95 11.23 12.74 13.22
CA ALA A 95 12.10 12.23 14.26
C ALA A 95 13.48 12.95 14.21
N THR A 96 14.22 12.93 15.27
CA THR A 96 15.47 13.67 15.47
C THR A 96 15.27 15.19 15.40
N ASN A 97 14.76 15.74 14.30
CA ASN A 97 14.59 17.18 14.12
C ASN A 97 13.66 17.80 15.20
N MET A 98 12.51 17.18 15.48
CA MET A 98 11.58 17.70 16.50
C MET A 98 12.16 17.61 17.91
N GLN A 99 12.85 16.53 18.25
CA GLN A 99 13.51 16.35 19.54
C GLN A 99 14.62 17.38 19.74
N MET A 100 15.43 17.61 18.70
CA MET A 100 16.49 18.62 18.74
C MET A 100 15.93 20.03 18.93
N THR A 101 14.87 20.39 18.22
CA THR A 101 14.20 21.70 18.37
C THR A 101 13.67 21.87 19.78
N TYR A 102 13.06 20.83 20.36
CA TYR A 102 12.56 20.86 21.73
C TYR A 102 13.70 21.08 22.74
N LEU A 103 14.82 20.34 22.60
CA LEU A 103 16.00 20.51 23.47
C LEU A 103 16.64 21.87 23.30
N ALA A 104 16.66 22.44 22.10
CA ALA A 104 17.17 23.80 21.90
C ALA A 104 16.35 24.84 22.66
N ARG A 105 15.01 24.76 22.60
CA ARG A 105 14.11 25.65 23.35
C ARG A 105 14.29 25.49 24.86
N LEU A 106 14.43 24.26 25.37
CA LEU A 106 14.75 24.02 26.77
C LEU A 106 16.10 24.63 27.17
N TYR A 107 17.12 24.50 26.31
CA TYR A 107 18.41 25.10 26.57
C TYR A 107 18.33 26.63 26.65
N GLN A 108 17.65 27.27 25.70
CA GLN A 108 17.44 28.72 25.70
C GLN A 108 16.70 29.20 26.97
N ALA A 109 15.75 28.40 27.46
CA ALA A 109 14.95 28.76 28.63
C ALA A 109 15.67 28.51 29.98
N THR A 110 16.52 27.49 30.06
CA THR A 110 17.06 26.99 31.33
C THR A 110 18.57 27.14 31.47
N GLY A 111 19.33 27.26 30.39
CA GLY A 111 20.79 27.23 30.38
C GLY A 111 21.41 25.87 30.71
N GLU A 112 20.61 24.79 30.84
CA GLU A 112 21.11 23.49 31.25
C GLU A 112 21.97 22.83 30.18
N GLN A 113 23.24 22.62 30.44
CA GLN A 113 24.27 22.14 29.52
C GLN A 113 23.88 20.79 28.85
N ARG A 114 23.22 19.89 29.57
CA ARG A 114 22.83 18.58 29.09
C ARG A 114 21.91 18.64 27.84
N TYR A 115 21.05 19.66 27.72
CA TYR A 115 20.19 19.86 26.53
C TYR A 115 21.02 20.32 25.35
N ARG A 116 21.99 21.24 25.59
CA ARG A 116 22.95 21.66 24.56
C ARG A 116 23.81 20.49 24.07
N ASP A 117 24.33 19.69 24.99
CA ASP A 117 25.21 18.58 24.64
C ASP A 117 24.48 17.50 23.83
N ALA A 118 23.21 17.21 24.18
CA ALA A 118 22.36 16.32 23.41
C ALA A 118 22.02 16.91 22.04
N PHE A 119 21.75 18.20 21.95
CA PHE A 119 21.54 18.90 20.69
C PHE A 119 22.77 18.81 19.77
N ARG A 120 23.97 19.07 20.29
CA ARG A 120 25.23 18.98 19.52
C ARG A 120 25.47 17.58 18.99
N LYS A 121 25.21 16.52 19.78
CA LYS A 121 25.25 15.14 19.30
C LYS A 121 24.23 14.89 18.15
N GLY A 122 23.07 15.51 18.24
CA GLY A 122 22.08 15.48 17.15
C GLY A 122 22.59 16.14 15.88
N ILE A 123 23.28 17.31 15.99
CA ILE A 123 23.91 17.96 14.83
C ILE A 123 24.96 17.04 14.19
N ASP A 124 25.83 16.44 15.01
CA ASP A 124 26.86 15.52 14.50
C ASP A 124 26.23 14.28 13.85
N TYR A 125 25.11 13.77 14.39
CA TYR A 125 24.33 12.71 13.76
C TYR A 125 23.78 13.15 12.39
N LEU A 126 23.14 14.30 12.26
CA LEU A 126 22.62 14.81 10.98
C LEU A 126 23.74 14.96 9.94
N LEU A 127 24.89 15.49 10.35
CA LEU A 127 26.06 15.69 9.47
C LEU A 127 26.69 14.37 9.04
N SER A 128 26.69 13.34 9.90
CA SER A 128 27.27 12.03 9.60
C SER A 128 26.45 11.21 8.59
N GLY A 129 25.15 11.51 8.46
CA GLY A 129 24.26 10.81 7.54
C GLY A 129 24.31 11.32 6.11
N GLN A 130 24.96 12.46 5.85
CA GLN A 130 25.00 13.02 4.51
C GLN A 130 25.98 12.25 3.61
N TYR A 131 25.49 11.80 2.48
CA TYR A 131 26.31 11.23 1.41
C TYR A 131 27.20 12.29 0.75
N GLU A 132 28.24 11.85 0.04
CA GLU A 132 29.12 12.75 -0.71
C GLU A 132 28.37 13.57 -1.78
N ASN A 133 27.31 13.00 -2.33
CA ASN A 133 26.42 13.67 -3.29
C ASN A 133 25.46 14.69 -2.66
N GLY A 134 25.48 14.87 -1.33
CA GLY A 134 24.66 15.85 -0.61
C GLY A 134 23.29 15.31 -0.13
N GLY A 135 22.89 14.10 -0.50
CA GLY A 135 21.65 13.45 -0.06
C GLY A 135 21.76 12.78 1.32
N TRP A 136 20.62 12.38 1.87
CA TRP A 136 20.54 11.60 3.12
C TRP A 136 19.71 10.34 2.93
N PRO A 137 20.12 9.18 3.54
CA PRO A 137 19.31 7.98 3.62
C PRO A 137 18.12 8.16 4.58
N GLN A 138 17.19 7.21 4.59
CA GLN A 138 16.08 7.24 5.53
C GLN A 138 16.51 6.92 6.98
N PHE A 139 17.44 6.00 7.15
CA PHE A 139 18.05 5.60 8.43
C PHE A 139 19.57 5.56 8.30
N TRP A 140 20.29 5.85 9.36
CA TRP A 140 21.75 5.66 9.44
C TRP A 140 22.22 5.51 10.89
N PRO A 141 23.41 4.90 11.13
CA PRO A 141 24.44 4.52 10.15
C PRO A 141 24.17 3.22 9.39
N ASN A 142 23.18 2.41 9.76
CA ASN A 142 22.94 1.06 9.20
C ASN A 142 21.61 0.96 8.43
N PRO A 143 21.44 1.65 7.28
CA PRO A 143 20.24 1.56 6.48
C PRO A 143 20.10 0.17 5.83
N GLN A 144 18.86 -0.31 5.67
CA GLN A 144 18.56 -1.60 5.08
C GLN A 144 17.62 -1.47 3.87
N GLY A 145 17.87 -2.26 2.80
CA GLY A 145 17.03 -2.27 1.61
C GLY A 145 16.86 -0.87 1.01
N TYR A 146 15.63 -0.44 0.74
CA TYR A 146 15.33 0.88 0.16
C TYR A 146 15.72 2.07 1.04
N GLN A 147 16.00 1.85 2.32
CA GLN A 147 16.38 2.92 3.26
C GLN A 147 17.72 3.60 2.89
N VAL A 148 18.51 2.98 2.00
CA VAL A 148 19.79 3.53 1.50
C VAL A 148 19.60 4.64 0.48
N HIS A 149 18.41 4.80 -0.10
CA HIS A 149 18.16 5.80 -1.11
C HIS A 149 18.14 7.22 -0.53
N ILE A 150 18.45 8.22 -1.36
CA ILE A 150 18.22 9.63 -1.04
C ILE A 150 16.73 9.82 -0.74
N THR A 151 16.36 10.23 0.47
CA THR A 151 14.99 10.16 0.95
C THR A 151 14.36 11.54 1.14
N TYR A 152 13.44 11.90 0.26
CA TYR A 152 12.57 13.07 0.42
C TYR A 152 11.27 12.74 1.18
N ASN A 153 10.90 11.45 1.25
CA ASN A 153 9.67 10.97 1.87
C ASN A 153 9.43 11.63 3.24
N ASP A 154 8.17 12.04 3.46
CA ASP A 154 7.70 12.71 4.68
C ASP A 154 8.54 13.92 5.10
N GLY A 155 9.21 14.56 4.14
CA GLY A 155 10.07 15.72 4.34
C GLY A 155 11.39 15.42 5.03
N ALA A 156 11.85 14.19 5.11
CA ALA A 156 13.04 13.79 5.88
C ALA A 156 14.26 14.65 5.54
N MET A 157 14.66 14.69 4.27
CA MET A 157 15.80 15.51 3.84
C MET A 157 15.52 17.02 3.95
N VAL A 158 14.32 17.48 3.52
CA VAL A 158 13.96 18.91 3.56
C VAL A 158 13.98 19.46 4.99
N ASN A 159 13.44 18.73 5.96
CA ASN A 159 13.43 19.13 7.36
C ASN A 159 14.86 19.17 7.93
N THR A 160 15.70 18.19 7.58
CA THR A 160 17.12 18.15 7.96
C THR A 160 17.87 19.35 7.41
N MET A 161 17.69 19.66 6.13
CA MET A 161 18.32 20.82 5.47
C MET A 161 17.87 22.14 6.11
N ASN A 162 16.57 22.32 6.38
CA ASN A 162 16.05 23.51 7.04
C ASN A 162 16.70 23.70 8.42
N MET A 163 16.76 22.64 9.24
CA MET A 163 17.41 22.71 10.54
C MET A 163 18.89 23.08 10.43
N LEU A 164 19.65 22.45 9.53
CA LEU A 164 21.07 22.75 9.32
C LEU A 164 21.29 24.21 8.87
N ARG A 165 20.42 24.73 8.01
CA ARG A 165 20.45 26.15 7.61
C ARG A 165 20.16 27.08 8.78
N GLU A 166 19.09 26.82 9.55
CA GLU A 166 18.69 27.63 10.69
C GLU A 166 19.77 27.65 11.78
N VAL A 167 20.44 26.52 12.02
CA VAL A 167 21.59 26.39 12.89
C VAL A 167 22.79 27.23 12.38
N ALA A 168 23.07 27.12 11.07
CA ALA A 168 24.18 27.89 10.47
C ALA A 168 23.95 29.41 10.55
N GLU A 169 22.70 29.84 10.37
CA GLU A 169 22.25 31.22 10.42
C GLU A 169 21.95 31.72 11.85
N GLN A 170 22.08 30.85 12.86
CA GLN A 170 21.76 31.14 14.27
C GLN A 170 20.34 31.69 14.48
N ARG A 171 19.37 31.17 13.72
CA ARG A 171 17.94 31.50 13.89
C ARG A 171 17.42 30.92 15.20
N GLU A 172 16.44 31.59 15.81
CA GLU A 172 15.75 31.06 16.99
C GLU A 172 15.10 29.70 16.68
N PRO A 173 15.24 28.68 17.56
CA PRO A 173 15.90 28.68 18.91
C PRO A 173 17.37 28.26 18.86
N TYR A 174 18.08 28.35 17.74
CA TYR A 174 19.45 27.82 17.55
C TYR A 174 20.54 28.90 17.69
N GLN A 175 20.21 30.04 18.27
CA GLN A 175 21.14 31.15 18.49
C GLN A 175 22.09 30.90 19.66
N GLY A 176 23.11 31.77 19.76
CA GLY A 176 24.09 31.76 20.86
C GLY A 176 25.10 30.62 20.76
N ASP A 177 25.40 30.00 21.90
CA ASP A 177 26.42 28.97 22.03
C ASP A 177 25.88 27.54 21.99
N ILE A 178 24.64 27.35 21.58
CA ILE A 178 24.06 26.00 21.45
C ILE A 178 24.87 25.12 20.47
N THR A 179 25.46 25.76 19.45
CA THR A 179 26.46 25.14 18.56
C THR A 179 27.74 25.95 18.54
N ASP A 180 28.87 25.30 18.28
CA ASP A 180 30.12 25.98 18.05
C ASP A 180 30.28 26.47 16.61
N LYS A 181 31.34 27.27 16.37
CA LYS A 181 31.61 27.83 15.05
C LYS A 181 31.88 26.76 13.98
N GLN A 182 32.50 25.63 14.36
CA GLN A 182 32.81 24.55 13.44
C GLN A 182 31.55 23.80 13.03
N GLN A 183 30.64 23.49 13.97
CA GLN A 183 29.35 22.87 13.67
C GLN A 183 28.53 23.75 12.74
N ARG A 184 28.44 25.06 12.96
CA ARG A 184 27.74 25.99 12.06
C ARG A 184 28.33 26.02 10.66
N LYS A 185 29.67 26.02 10.54
CA LYS A 185 30.35 25.97 9.23
C LYS A 185 30.02 24.65 8.49
N ARG A 186 30.08 23.51 9.20
CA ARG A 186 29.72 22.20 8.63
C ARG A 186 28.24 22.13 8.24
N ALA A 187 27.34 22.67 9.05
CA ALA A 187 25.89 22.73 8.77
C ALA A 187 25.61 23.54 7.50
N LYS A 188 26.27 24.71 7.32
CA LYS A 188 26.17 25.51 6.09
C LYS A 188 26.63 24.72 4.87
N ALA A 189 27.80 24.10 4.96
CA ALA A 189 28.33 23.30 3.85
C ALA A 189 27.44 22.10 3.51
N ALA A 190 26.85 21.44 4.52
CA ALA A 190 25.92 20.34 4.29
C ALA A 190 24.61 20.80 3.63
N PHE A 191 24.09 21.96 4.05
CA PHE A 191 22.92 22.57 3.38
C PHE A 191 23.20 22.86 1.91
N ASP A 192 24.35 23.49 1.59
CA ASP A 192 24.71 23.84 0.21
C ASP A 192 24.84 22.57 -0.66
N LYS A 193 25.49 21.52 -0.18
CA LYS A 193 25.55 20.22 -0.85
C LYS A 193 24.15 19.62 -1.05
N GLY A 194 23.26 19.75 -0.08
CA GLY A 194 21.89 19.29 -0.18
C GLY A 194 21.11 20.00 -1.29
N VAL A 195 21.33 21.29 -1.53
CA VAL A 195 20.74 22.03 -2.63
C VAL A 195 21.24 21.47 -3.98
N GLU A 196 22.53 21.19 -4.12
CA GLU A 196 23.08 20.56 -5.33
C GLU A 196 22.46 19.16 -5.58
N CYS A 197 22.29 18.38 -4.52
CA CYS A 197 21.62 17.08 -4.61
C CYS A 197 20.16 17.22 -5.09
N ILE A 198 19.40 18.18 -4.60
CA ILE A 198 18.04 18.48 -5.05
C ILE A 198 18.04 18.81 -6.54
N LEU A 199 18.93 19.68 -7.01
CA LEU A 199 19.01 20.07 -8.42
C LEU A 199 19.37 18.88 -9.33
N THR A 200 20.26 18.00 -8.86
CA THR A 200 20.71 16.82 -9.61
C THR A 200 19.62 15.74 -9.70
N THR A 201 18.83 15.55 -8.66
CA THR A 201 17.78 14.54 -8.60
C THR A 201 16.44 14.98 -9.19
N GLN A 202 16.32 16.24 -9.65
CA GLN A 202 15.10 16.69 -10.32
C GLN A 202 14.87 15.87 -11.61
N ILE A 203 13.71 15.21 -11.70
CA ILE A 203 13.39 14.32 -12.83
C ILE A 203 13.30 15.16 -14.11
N VAL A 204 14.02 14.70 -15.14
CA VAL A 204 14.01 15.33 -16.47
C VAL A 204 13.22 14.48 -17.45
N THR A 205 12.20 15.06 -18.06
CA THR A 205 11.34 14.41 -19.06
C THR A 205 11.35 15.22 -20.35
N ASN A 206 11.66 14.59 -21.46
CA ASN A 206 11.79 15.25 -22.75
C ASN A 206 12.71 16.50 -22.71
N GLY A 207 13.82 16.39 -21.99
CA GLY A 207 14.81 17.47 -21.84
C GLY A 207 14.38 18.61 -20.90
N GLN A 208 13.23 18.52 -20.26
CA GLN A 208 12.74 19.54 -19.30
C GLN A 208 12.73 19.01 -17.88
N PRO A 209 13.27 19.74 -16.90
CA PRO A 209 13.10 19.42 -15.49
C PRO A 209 11.60 19.45 -15.11
N THR A 210 11.22 18.60 -14.15
CA THR A 210 9.84 18.48 -13.66
C THR A 210 9.79 18.61 -12.15
N VAL A 211 9.48 17.53 -11.45
CA VAL A 211 9.43 17.42 -9.98
C VAL A 211 10.27 16.22 -9.52
N TRP A 212 10.19 15.83 -8.27
CA TRP A 212 11.00 14.78 -7.65
C TRP A 212 10.19 13.55 -7.31
N CYS A 213 10.87 12.40 -7.23
CA CYS A 213 10.37 11.21 -6.59
C CYS A 213 10.50 11.32 -5.07
N GLN A 214 9.75 10.53 -4.33
CA GLN A 214 9.90 10.45 -2.87
C GLN A 214 11.27 9.92 -2.44
N GLN A 215 11.89 9.08 -3.26
CA GLN A 215 13.25 8.56 -3.07
C GLN A 215 13.98 8.50 -4.41
N HIS A 216 15.29 8.70 -4.35
CA HIS A 216 16.17 8.58 -5.51
C HIS A 216 17.34 7.67 -5.16
N ASP A 217 17.72 6.83 -6.11
CA ASP A 217 18.90 5.98 -5.96
C ASP A 217 20.14 6.84 -5.69
N LYS A 218 20.91 6.46 -4.67
CA LYS A 218 22.05 7.28 -4.19
C LYS A 218 23.21 7.36 -5.17
N ASP A 219 23.32 6.43 -6.09
CA ASP A 219 24.44 6.33 -7.04
C ASP A 219 24.04 6.86 -8.43
N THR A 220 22.84 6.52 -8.91
CA THR A 220 22.35 6.89 -10.23
C THR A 220 21.48 8.15 -10.27
N TYR A 221 20.99 8.62 -9.12
CA TYR A 221 20.05 9.73 -8.93
C TYR A 221 18.66 9.51 -9.56
N GLN A 222 18.41 8.33 -10.11
CA GLN A 222 17.13 8.01 -10.74
C GLN A 222 16.04 7.80 -9.66
N PRO A 223 14.74 8.01 -10.00
CA PRO A 223 13.64 7.64 -9.14
C PRO A 223 13.75 6.20 -8.66
N ALA A 224 13.63 5.98 -7.35
CA ALA A 224 13.78 4.65 -6.72
C ALA A 224 12.50 4.24 -6.00
N PRO A 225 12.20 2.93 -5.95
CA PRO A 225 11.08 2.42 -5.17
C PRO A 225 11.40 2.46 -3.67
N ALA A 226 10.33 2.45 -2.85
CA ALA A 226 10.45 2.20 -1.43
C ALA A 226 9.65 0.95 -1.04
N ARG A 227 8.53 1.11 -0.31
CA ARG A 227 7.63 -0.01 -0.02
C ARG A 227 6.93 -0.47 -1.30
N ALA A 228 6.39 -1.68 -1.31
CA ALA A 228 5.77 -2.26 -2.51
C ALA A 228 4.80 -1.32 -3.25
N TYR A 229 4.03 -0.50 -2.51
CA TYR A 229 3.07 0.47 -3.06
C TYR A 229 3.66 1.86 -3.36
N GLU A 230 4.95 2.05 -3.17
CA GLU A 230 5.68 3.30 -3.41
C GLU A 230 6.63 3.11 -4.58
N LEU A 231 6.06 3.10 -5.78
CA LEU A 231 6.79 2.89 -7.02
C LEU A 231 7.60 4.14 -7.42
N PRO A 232 8.65 4.02 -8.25
CA PRO A 232 9.29 5.17 -8.87
C PRO A 232 8.26 6.06 -9.59
N SER A 233 8.19 7.34 -9.23
CA SER A 233 7.09 8.23 -9.67
C SER A 233 7.45 9.70 -9.57
N TYR A 234 6.68 10.55 -10.23
CA TYR A 234 6.61 11.96 -9.83
C TYR A 234 5.80 12.05 -8.54
N CYS A 235 6.35 12.66 -7.50
CA CYS A 235 5.71 12.75 -6.21
C CYS A 235 5.35 14.19 -5.85
N SER A 236 4.04 14.50 -5.76
CA SER A 236 3.58 15.87 -5.52
C SER A 236 3.85 16.34 -4.09
N ALA A 237 3.64 15.47 -3.10
CA ALA A 237 3.74 15.85 -1.69
C ALA A 237 5.16 16.29 -1.31
N GLU A 238 6.15 15.49 -1.65
CA GLU A 238 7.55 15.75 -1.38
C GLU A 238 8.09 16.92 -2.22
N SER A 239 7.72 16.97 -3.50
CA SER A 239 8.11 18.06 -4.39
C SER A 239 7.60 19.42 -3.94
N ALA A 240 6.42 19.48 -3.32
CA ALA A 240 5.90 20.71 -2.74
C ALA A 240 6.83 21.25 -1.63
N GLY A 241 7.31 20.36 -0.75
CA GLY A 241 8.28 20.73 0.29
C GLY A 241 9.63 21.19 -0.29
N ILE A 242 10.11 20.50 -1.30
CA ILE A 242 11.36 20.85 -2.00
C ILE A 242 11.24 22.22 -2.65
N LEU A 243 10.17 22.51 -3.38
CA LEU A 243 9.95 23.82 -3.98
C LEU A 243 9.86 24.95 -2.95
N GLN A 244 9.22 24.70 -1.80
CA GLN A 244 9.19 25.68 -0.71
C GLN A 244 10.59 25.97 -0.17
N LEU A 245 11.44 24.96 -0.01
CA LEU A 245 12.83 25.13 0.40
C LEU A 245 13.60 25.95 -0.64
N LEU A 246 13.50 25.61 -1.93
CA LEU A 246 14.19 26.35 -3.01
C LEU A 246 13.72 27.80 -3.08
N MET A 247 12.40 28.06 -3.01
CA MET A 247 11.85 29.43 -2.99
C MET A 247 12.26 30.25 -1.75
N SER A 248 12.71 29.60 -0.68
CA SER A 248 13.17 30.26 0.53
C SER A 248 14.64 30.75 0.45
N LEU A 249 15.36 30.39 -0.62
CA LEU A 249 16.73 30.83 -0.82
C LEU A 249 16.78 32.33 -1.07
N PRO A 250 17.63 33.09 -0.38
CA PRO A 250 17.66 34.56 -0.52
C PRO A 250 18.20 35.02 -1.88
N ASN A 251 19.14 34.29 -2.46
CA ASN A 251 19.81 34.61 -3.72
C ASN A 251 19.84 33.34 -4.60
N PRO A 252 18.71 32.94 -5.22
CA PRO A 252 18.67 31.78 -6.07
C PRO A 252 19.47 32.00 -7.36
N ASP A 253 20.35 31.08 -7.71
CA ASP A 253 21.02 31.07 -9.01
C ASP A 253 20.08 30.64 -10.14
N GLU A 254 20.53 30.72 -11.40
CA GLU A 254 19.70 30.41 -12.55
C GLU A 254 19.23 28.96 -12.60
N ARG A 255 19.99 28.01 -12.03
CA ARG A 255 19.59 26.60 -11.95
C ARG A 255 18.44 26.42 -10.95
N VAL A 256 18.53 27.08 -9.81
CA VAL A 256 17.48 27.10 -8.79
C VAL A 256 16.20 27.75 -9.36
N LYS A 257 16.34 28.91 -10.02
CA LYS A 257 15.19 29.58 -10.66
C LYS A 257 14.50 28.67 -11.68
N LYS A 258 15.29 28.05 -12.58
CA LYS A 258 14.79 27.10 -13.57
C LYS A 258 14.08 25.91 -12.91
N ALA A 259 14.66 25.33 -11.85
CA ALA A 259 14.07 24.23 -11.12
C ALA A 259 12.69 24.59 -10.54
N ILE A 260 12.56 25.78 -9.94
CA ILE A 260 11.30 26.31 -9.39
C ILE A 260 10.27 26.52 -10.49
N HIS A 261 10.62 27.22 -11.56
CA HIS A 261 9.67 27.47 -12.67
C HIS A 261 9.16 26.19 -13.31
N CYS A 262 10.03 25.23 -13.54
CA CYS A 262 9.68 23.95 -14.12
C CYS A 262 8.79 23.11 -13.17
N GLY A 263 9.11 23.08 -11.89
CA GLY A 263 8.29 22.42 -10.89
C GLY A 263 6.88 23.04 -10.80
N MET A 264 6.78 24.36 -10.78
CA MET A 264 5.49 25.04 -10.73
C MET A 264 4.65 24.83 -11.99
N ARG A 265 5.29 24.77 -13.17
CA ARG A 265 4.62 24.40 -14.43
C ARG A 265 4.06 22.98 -14.35
N TRP A 266 4.80 22.05 -13.76
CA TRP A 266 4.32 20.69 -13.54
C TRP A 266 3.10 20.67 -12.60
N PHE A 267 3.15 21.38 -11.47
CA PHE A 267 2.03 21.46 -10.53
C PHE A 267 0.77 22.07 -11.18
N ASP A 268 0.93 23.08 -12.00
CA ASP A 268 -0.19 23.69 -12.71
C ASP A 268 -0.80 22.75 -13.76
N LYS A 269 0.06 22.05 -14.51
CA LYS A 269 -0.37 21.13 -15.57
C LYS A 269 -1.09 19.89 -15.04
N TYR A 270 -0.61 19.33 -13.93
CA TYR A 270 -1.07 18.03 -13.42
C TYR A 270 -1.94 18.12 -12.15
N LYS A 271 -2.48 19.30 -11.87
CA LYS A 271 -3.54 19.45 -10.86
C LYS A 271 -4.80 18.70 -11.29
N LEU A 272 -5.46 18.08 -10.33
CA LEU A 272 -6.73 17.37 -10.55
C LEU A 272 -7.87 18.33 -10.21
N THR A 273 -8.73 18.61 -11.19
CA THR A 273 -9.85 19.54 -11.08
C THR A 273 -11.17 18.79 -11.22
N GLY A 274 -12.25 19.33 -10.66
CA GLY A 274 -13.57 18.69 -10.70
C GLY A 274 -13.72 17.48 -9.79
N LEU A 275 -12.79 17.27 -8.84
CA LEU A 275 -12.80 16.18 -7.87
C LEU A 275 -12.63 16.73 -6.45
N ARG A 276 -13.49 16.27 -5.53
CA ARG A 276 -13.42 16.54 -4.11
C ARG A 276 -12.97 15.32 -3.33
N LEU A 277 -11.95 15.48 -2.48
CA LEU A 277 -11.51 14.45 -1.57
C LEU A 277 -12.40 14.38 -0.33
N CYS A 278 -13.11 13.28 -0.17
CA CYS A 278 -14.05 13.03 0.91
C CYS A 278 -13.49 12.03 1.90
N ARG A 279 -13.81 12.22 3.19
CA ARG A 279 -13.41 11.35 4.29
C ARG A 279 -14.51 11.25 5.33
N LYS A 280 -14.72 10.05 5.87
CA LYS A 280 -15.57 9.82 7.06
C LYS A 280 -14.76 9.05 8.11
N GLY A 281 -15.21 9.11 9.36
CA GLY A 281 -14.55 8.44 10.49
C GLY A 281 -13.22 9.08 10.90
N ALA A 282 -12.83 8.88 12.15
CA ALA A 282 -11.56 9.34 12.68
C ALA A 282 -10.39 8.53 12.09
N TRP A 283 -9.18 9.08 12.12
CA TRP A 283 -7.98 8.35 11.73
C TRP A 283 -7.83 7.08 12.59
N ASN A 284 -7.57 5.94 11.96
CA ASN A 284 -7.48 4.60 12.57
C ASN A 284 -8.79 4.06 13.17
N SER A 285 -9.96 4.67 12.90
CA SER A 285 -11.23 4.08 13.32
C SER A 285 -11.71 3.01 12.32
N PRO A 286 -12.48 2.01 12.76
CA PRO A 286 -13.00 0.95 11.88
C PRO A 286 -13.93 1.46 10.77
N ASP A 287 -14.61 2.60 11.02
CA ASP A 287 -15.52 3.26 10.09
C ASP A 287 -14.84 4.27 9.18
N ARG A 288 -13.51 4.39 9.26
CA ARG A 288 -12.73 5.26 8.39
C ARG A 288 -12.91 4.86 6.93
N ASP A 289 -13.31 5.81 6.09
CA ASP A 289 -13.30 5.67 4.65
C ASP A 289 -12.86 6.95 3.95
N THR A 290 -12.25 6.78 2.77
CA THR A 290 -11.71 7.87 1.96
C THR A 290 -12.07 7.60 0.50
N TRP A 291 -12.67 8.60 -0.17
CA TRP A 291 -13.05 8.49 -1.58
C TRP A 291 -12.94 9.84 -2.28
N LEU A 292 -13.06 9.84 -3.59
CA LEU A 292 -13.20 11.05 -4.39
C LEU A 292 -14.61 11.14 -4.94
N GLU A 293 -15.18 12.35 -4.94
CA GLU A 293 -16.46 12.67 -5.56
C GLU A 293 -16.25 13.67 -6.71
N GLU A 294 -17.04 13.54 -7.76
CA GLU A 294 -17.11 14.54 -8.81
C GLU A 294 -17.77 15.81 -8.26
N ASP A 295 -17.05 16.91 -8.31
CA ASP A 295 -17.52 18.23 -7.91
C ASP A 295 -16.85 19.29 -8.78
N PRO A 296 -17.52 19.80 -9.82
CA PRO A 296 -16.99 20.81 -10.73
C PRO A 296 -16.56 22.11 -10.03
N THR A 297 -17.03 22.34 -8.80
CA THR A 297 -16.72 23.54 -8.02
C THR A 297 -15.56 23.33 -7.04
N ALA A 298 -15.09 22.08 -6.89
CA ALA A 298 -14.01 21.74 -5.97
C ALA A 298 -12.71 22.44 -6.36
N GLN A 299 -11.99 22.91 -5.36
CA GLN A 299 -10.63 23.42 -5.56
C GLN A 299 -9.69 22.29 -5.98
N PRO A 300 -8.65 22.56 -6.79
CA PRO A 300 -7.71 21.56 -7.26
C PRO A 300 -7.06 20.78 -6.12
N ILE A 301 -6.85 19.48 -6.36
CA ILE A 301 -6.07 18.57 -5.52
C ILE A 301 -4.98 17.92 -6.38
N TRP A 302 -4.07 17.22 -5.74
CA TRP A 302 -3.03 16.42 -6.42
C TRP A 302 -3.02 15.01 -5.86
N ALA A 303 -2.79 14.03 -6.75
CA ALA A 303 -2.39 12.70 -6.31
C ALA A 303 -0.99 12.77 -5.71
N ARG A 304 -0.69 11.91 -4.75
CA ARG A 304 0.68 11.81 -4.22
C ARG A 304 1.65 11.34 -5.31
N TYR A 305 1.22 10.36 -6.13
CA TYR A 305 2.04 9.72 -7.15
C TYR A 305 1.44 9.83 -8.54
N TYR A 306 2.32 10.06 -9.51
CA TYR A 306 2.03 10.01 -10.93
C TYR A 306 3.08 9.11 -11.60
N ASP A 307 2.66 8.25 -12.53
CA ASP A 307 3.58 7.35 -13.23
C ASP A 307 4.58 8.11 -14.10
N LEU A 308 5.77 7.51 -14.32
CA LEU A 308 6.87 8.18 -15.02
C LEU A 308 6.69 8.24 -16.54
N GLU A 309 5.81 7.42 -17.13
CA GLU A 309 5.63 7.36 -18.58
C GLU A 309 4.62 8.39 -19.08
N ARG A 310 3.45 8.45 -18.44
CA ARG A 310 2.30 9.27 -18.88
C ARG A 310 2.02 10.44 -17.95
N CYS A 311 2.61 10.43 -16.77
CA CYS A 311 2.31 11.38 -15.70
C CYS A 311 0.82 11.32 -15.30
N GLU A 312 0.24 10.11 -15.29
CA GLU A 312 -1.12 9.86 -14.80
C GLU A 312 -1.13 9.54 -13.32
N PRO A 313 -2.11 10.05 -12.55
CA PRO A 313 -2.22 9.76 -11.14
C PRO A 313 -2.55 8.27 -10.91
N TYR A 314 -1.97 7.71 -9.87
CA TYR A 314 -2.27 6.34 -9.46
C TYR A 314 -2.32 6.19 -7.94
N VAL A 315 -3.00 5.14 -7.51
CA VAL A 315 -2.96 4.57 -6.15
C VAL A 315 -2.45 3.14 -6.24
N CYS A 316 -1.91 2.60 -5.16
CA CYS A 316 -1.31 1.28 -5.22
C CYS A 316 -1.57 0.51 -3.91
N ASP A 317 -1.80 -0.77 -4.00
CA ASP A 317 -1.88 -1.66 -2.86
C ASP A 317 -0.51 -2.31 -2.58
N ARG A 318 -0.45 -3.18 -1.56
CA ARG A 318 0.77 -3.90 -1.17
C ARG A 318 1.31 -4.86 -2.23
N ASP A 319 0.52 -5.14 -3.27
CA ASP A 319 0.92 -5.93 -4.44
C ASP A 319 1.81 -5.17 -5.44
N GLY A 320 2.00 -3.87 -5.24
CA GLY A 320 2.77 -3.05 -6.17
C GLY A 320 2.11 -2.83 -7.53
N VAL A 321 0.83 -3.15 -7.68
CA VAL A 321 0.07 -2.91 -8.92
C VAL A 321 -0.59 -1.54 -8.85
N PRO A 322 -0.24 -0.59 -9.72
CA PRO A 322 -0.88 0.71 -9.75
C PRO A 322 -2.35 0.58 -10.19
N ARG A 323 -3.21 1.42 -9.62
CA ARG A 323 -4.64 1.52 -9.90
C ARG A 323 -5.04 2.97 -10.01
N ARG A 324 -6.14 3.24 -10.69
CA ARG A 324 -6.56 4.63 -10.91
C ARG A 324 -7.43 5.19 -9.79
N ARG A 325 -8.17 4.34 -9.08
CA ARG A 325 -9.17 4.78 -8.10
C ARG A 325 -8.95 4.17 -6.72
N LEU A 326 -9.34 4.94 -5.70
CA LEU A 326 -9.24 4.53 -4.30
C LEU A 326 -10.07 3.29 -3.95
N ASP A 327 -11.21 3.09 -4.60
CA ASP A 327 -12.08 1.94 -4.37
C ASP A 327 -11.51 0.61 -4.92
N GLN A 328 -10.44 0.70 -5.70
CA GLN A 328 -9.74 -0.46 -6.28
C GLN A 328 -8.60 -0.98 -5.39
N ILE A 329 -8.31 -0.32 -4.28
CA ILE A 329 -7.31 -0.77 -3.31
C ILE A 329 -7.95 -1.13 -1.97
N GLY A 330 -7.32 -2.02 -1.22
CA GLY A 330 -7.79 -2.49 0.07
C GLY A 330 -8.01 -1.35 1.08
N SER A 331 -8.98 -1.52 1.99
CA SER A 331 -9.36 -0.51 2.98
C SER A 331 -8.18 -0.03 3.82
N GLU A 332 -7.24 -0.91 4.15
CA GLU A 332 -6.04 -0.58 4.94
C GLU A 332 -5.18 0.45 4.20
N ARG A 333 -4.89 0.25 2.91
CA ARG A 333 -4.11 1.21 2.11
C ARG A 333 -4.91 2.44 1.76
N ARG A 334 -6.18 2.30 1.40
CA ARG A 334 -7.07 3.41 1.06
C ARG A 334 -7.18 4.42 2.19
N ASN A 335 -7.29 3.94 3.42
CA ASN A 335 -7.57 4.77 4.60
C ASN A 335 -6.32 5.10 5.43
N GLY A 336 -5.28 4.30 5.34
CA GLY A 336 -4.03 4.44 6.09
C GLY A 336 -2.90 5.17 5.34
N TYR A 337 -3.21 5.78 4.18
CA TYR A 337 -2.21 6.48 3.37
C TYR A 337 -2.78 7.74 2.71
N ALA A 338 -1.97 8.79 2.58
CA ALA A 338 -2.39 10.07 1.99
C ALA A 338 -2.17 10.05 0.46
N TRP A 339 -3.09 9.40 -0.27
CA TRP A 339 -3.02 9.28 -1.73
C TRP A 339 -3.30 10.59 -2.47
N TYR A 340 -4.09 11.47 -1.90
CA TYR A 340 -4.47 12.77 -2.46
C TYR A 340 -4.37 13.85 -1.40
N SER A 341 -3.99 15.06 -1.82
CA SER A 341 -3.82 16.22 -0.95
C SER A 341 -4.10 17.51 -1.69
N ASP A 342 -4.53 18.50 -0.94
CA ASP A 342 -4.66 19.90 -1.38
C ASP A 342 -3.49 20.78 -0.93
N ASN A 343 -2.53 20.24 -0.19
CA ASN A 343 -1.36 20.98 0.33
C ASN A 343 -0.60 21.77 -0.74
N PRO A 344 -0.44 21.29 -2.01
CA PRO A 344 0.26 22.06 -3.02
C PRO A 344 -0.39 23.39 -3.42
N ARG A 345 -1.66 23.63 -3.04
CA ARG A 345 -2.32 24.94 -3.33
C ARG A 345 -1.53 26.13 -2.79
N ASP A 346 -0.93 25.99 -1.63
CA ASP A 346 -0.16 27.07 -1.00
C ASP A 346 1.09 27.48 -1.80
N LEU A 347 1.60 26.58 -2.65
CA LEU A 347 2.74 26.88 -3.51
C LEU A 347 2.43 28.02 -4.49
N PHE A 348 1.22 28.11 -5.00
CA PHE A 348 0.83 29.05 -6.03
C PHE A 348 0.99 30.50 -5.53
N ALA A 349 0.43 30.81 -4.38
CA ALA A 349 0.58 32.15 -3.79
C ALA A 349 2.04 32.46 -3.37
N LYS A 350 2.78 31.44 -2.91
CA LYS A 350 4.20 31.59 -2.55
C LYS A 350 5.04 31.84 -3.81
N TYR A 351 4.77 31.07 -4.88
CA TYR A 351 5.45 31.23 -6.16
C TYR A 351 5.21 32.60 -6.81
N GLU A 352 3.97 33.09 -6.78
CA GLU A 352 3.63 34.41 -7.30
C GLU A 352 4.49 35.52 -6.64
N ARG A 353 4.60 35.50 -5.31
CA ARG A 353 5.43 36.44 -4.56
C ARG A 353 6.93 36.26 -4.84
N TRP A 354 7.38 34.99 -4.92
CA TRP A 354 8.77 34.67 -5.18
C TRP A 354 9.20 35.12 -6.59
N ALA A 355 8.40 34.77 -7.61
CA ALA A 355 8.69 35.13 -9.00
C ALA A 355 8.71 36.64 -9.23
N ALA A 356 7.76 37.38 -8.63
CA ALA A 356 7.76 38.85 -8.69
C ALA A 356 9.02 39.46 -8.09
N LYS A 357 9.61 38.83 -7.08
CA LYS A 357 10.80 39.32 -6.39
C LYS A 357 12.11 38.93 -7.10
N HIS A 358 12.21 37.67 -7.55
CA HIS A 358 13.47 37.04 -7.92
C HIS A 358 13.64 36.82 -9.43
N ASP A 359 12.51 36.69 -10.17
CA ASP A 359 12.56 36.41 -11.61
C ASP A 359 11.26 36.80 -12.35
N PRO A 360 10.89 38.08 -12.34
CA PRO A 360 9.63 38.54 -12.93
C PRO A 360 9.52 38.32 -14.44
N GLN A 361 10.65 38.27 -15.14
CA GLN A 361 10.67 38.15 -16.61
C GLN A 361 10.42 36.70 -17.07
N ASN A 362 10.83 35.71 -16.29
CA ASN A 362 10.68 34.29 -16.62
C ASN A 362 9.52 33.63 -15.87
N LYS A 363 8.68 34.42 -15.19
CA LYS A 363 7.53 33.94 -14.45
C LYS A 363 6.60 33.10 -15.36
N VAL A 364 6.30 31.88 -14.96
CA VAL A 364 5.33 31.05 -15.67
C VAL A 364 3.90 31.36 -15.19
N PRO A 365 2.91 31.40 -16.07
CA PRO A 365 1.53 31.56 -15.68
C PRO A 365 1.05 30.29 -14.97
N VAL A 366 0.56 30.41 -13.74
CA VAL A 366 -0.01 29.31 -12.97
C VAL A 366 -1.33 29.76 -12.34
N SER A 367 -2.31 28.86 -12.24
CA SER A 367 -3.65 29.21 -11.76
C SER A 367 -4.31 28.09 -11.00
N LEU A 368 -4.96 28.42 -9.91
CA LEU A 368 -5.86 27.51 -9.18
C LEU A 368 -7.31 27.57 -9.67
N THR A 369 -7.59 28.34 -10.73
CA THR A 369 -8.95 28.41 -11.27
C THR A 369 -9.36 27.06 -11.86
N THR A 370 -10.64 26.70 -11.62
CA THR A 370 -11.25 25.47 -12.13
C THR A 370 -11.85 25.65 -13.53
N LYS A 371 -11.63 26.79 -14.18
CA LYS A 371 -12.03 27.00 -15.59
C LYS A 371 -11.32 25.96 -16.44
N GLY A 372 -12.05 25.15 -17.16
CA GLY A 372 -11.53 24.03 -17.94
C GLY A 372 -11.31 22.74 -17.13
N ALA A 373 -12.06 22.51 -16.05
CA ALA A 373 -11.98 21.30 -15.22
C ALA A 373 -12.01 19.97 -16.02
N ASN A 374 -12.50 20.00 -17.24
CA ASN A 374 -12.53 18.86 -18.18
C ASN A 374 -11.45 18.93 -19.27
N GLU A 375 -10.69 20.02 -19.38
CA GLU A 375 -9.72 20.18 -20.49
C GLU A 375 -8.54 19.21 -20.40
N ASN A 376 -8.20 18.74 -19.21
CA ASN A 376 -7.14 17.75 -19.00
C ASN A 376 -7.64 16.33 -18.79
N GLY A 377 -8.94 16.04 -19.01
CA GLY A 377 -9.50 14.71 -18.93
C GLY A 377 -9.56 14.10 -17.52
N THR A 378 -9.37 14.91 -16.45
CA THR A 378 -9.31 14.40 -15.06
C THR A 378 -10.59 13.69 -14.65
N ILE A 379 -11.75 14.25 -14.99
CA ILE A 379 -13.05 13.63 -14.66
C ILE A 379 -13.26 12.36 -15.49
N GLU A 380 -12.89 12.35 -16.75
CA GLU A 380 -12.97 11.16 -17.60
C GLU A 380 -12.04 10.06 -17.15
N MET A 381 -10.84 10.38 -16.66
CA MET A 381 -9.97 9.38 -16.02
C MET A 381 -10.59 8.78 -14.75
N TYR A 382 -11.40 9.57 -14.07
CA TYR A 382 -12.07 9.17 -12.82
C TYR A 382 -13.43 8.50 -13.03
N ARG A 383 -14.21 8.99 -13.99
CA ARG A 383 -15.31 8.21 -14.54
C ARG A 383 -14.68 6.93 -15.04
N ARG A 384 -15.27 5.77 -14.69
CA ARG A 384 -14.78 4.47 -15.18
C ARG A 384 -14.16 4.69 -16.55
N PRO A 385 -12.88 4.44 -16.76
CA PRO A 385 -12.30 4.69 -18.06
C PRO A 385 -13.16 3.91 -19.04
N SER A 386 -13.86 4.58 -19.93
CA SER A 386 -14.45 3.93 -21.07
C SER A 386 -13.26 3.29 -21.74
N LYS A 387 -13.18 1.95 -21.65
CA LYS A 387 -12.10 1.20 -22.26
C LYS A 387 -12.06 1.66 -23.70
N ASN A 388 -10.92 2.13 -24.13
CA ASN A 388 -10.81 2.52 -25.52
C ASN A 388 -10.96 1.26 -26.36
N LEU A 389 -12.08 1.14 -27.06
CA LEU A 389 -12.40 -0.07 -27.85
C LEU A 389 -11.36 -0.35 -28.93
N SER A 390 -10.60 0.66 -29.36
CA SER A 390 -9.49 0.48 -30.30
C SER A 390 -8.29 -0.26 -29.72
N ASP A 391 -8.21 -0.42 -28.39
CA ASP A 391 -7.13 -1.18 -27.74
C ASP A 391 -7.40 -2.70 -27.75
N PHE A 392 -8.56 -3.13 -28.24
CA PHE A 392 -8.96 -4.52 -28.32
C PHE A 392 -8.96 -5.05 -29.75
N ASP A 393 -8.55 -6.30 -29.88
CA ASP A 393 -8.49 -6.99 -31.17
C ASP A 393 -9.86 -7.52 -31.62
N ALA A 394 -10.77 -7.79 -30.67
CA ALA A 394 -12.15 -8.19 -30.93
C ALA A 394 -13.11 -7.63 -29.87
N ILE A 395 -14.35 -7.37 -30.29
CA ILE A 395 -15.43 -6.89 -29.42
C ILE A 395 -16.61 -7.87 -29.54
N VAL A 396 -17.13 -8.28 -28.39
CA VAL A 396 -18.32 -9.13 -28.31
C VAL A 396 -19.50 -8.28 -27.85
N GLU A 397 -20.47 -8.10 -28.77
CA GLU A 397 -21.72 -7.39 -28.49
C GLU A 397 -22.67 -8.26 -27.63
N PRO A 398 -23.67 -7.66 -26.94
CA PRO A 398 -24.68 -8.43 -26.21
C PRO A 398 -25.35 -9.46 -27.09
N GLY A 399 -25.41 -10.71 -26.61
CA GLY A 399 -25.94 -11.87 -27.40
C GLY A 399 -24.95 -12.45 -28.41
N GLY A 400 -23.76 -11.85 -28.55
CA GLY A 400 -22.70 -12.36 -29.44
C GLY A 400 -22.05 -13.66 -28.93
N LYS A 401 -21.27 -14.29 -29.80
CA LYS A 401 -20.54 -15.53 -29.47
C LYS A 401 -19.10 -15.21 -29.07
N ILE A 402 -18.78 -15.39 -27.81
CA ILE A 402 -17.42 -15.19 -27.27
C ILE A 402 -16.41 -16.11 -27.95
N GLN A 403 -16.86 -17.38 -28.23
CA GLN A 403 -16.02 -18.35 -28.92
C GLN A 403 -15.59 -17.85 -30.32
N ALA A 404 -16.49 -17.19 -31.06
CA ALA A 404 -16.15 -16.64 -32.37
C ALA A 404 -15.09 -15.54 -32.32
N ALA A 405 -15.02 -14.79 -31.23
CA ALA A 405 -13.96 -13.83 -31.01
C ALA A 405 -12.61 -14.51 -30.66
N ILE A 406 -12.63 -15.55 -29.82
CA ILE A 406 -11.46 -16.36 -29.52
C ILE A 406 -10.89 -17.02 -30.76
N ASP A 407 -11.74 -17.54 -31.64
CA ASP A 407 -11.35 -18.24 -32.86
C ASP A 407 -10.63 -17.33 -33.87
N GLN A 408 -10.72 -16.01 -33.75
CA GLN A 408 -9.97 -15.03 -34.55
C GLN A 408 -8.52 -14.89 -34.09
N ALA A 409 -8.18 -15.27 -32.84
CA ALA A 409 -6.83 -15.17 -32.34
C ALA A 409 -5.89 -16.15 -33.10
N PRO A 410 -4.60 -15.80 -33.25
CA PRO A 410 -3.60 -16.71 -33.79
C PRO A 410 -3.49 -18.01 -32.97
N GLU A 411 -3.31 -19.14 -33.61
CA GLU A 411 -3.16 -20.43 -32.93
C GLU A 411 -1.87 -20.50 -32.09
N GLN A 412 -0.83 -19.83 -32.55
CA GLN A 412 0.41 -19.61 -31.83
C GLN A 412 0.74 -18.13 -31.89
N GLY A 413 0.51 -17.41 -30.81
CA GLY A 413 0.74 -15.97 -30.74
C GLY A 413 1.59 -15.60 -29.54
N ASP A 414 2.70 -14.86 -29.77
CA ASP A 414 3.56 -14.33 -28.71
C ASP A 414 2.97 -13.05 -28.07
N LYS A 415 1.96 -12.46 -28.71
CA LYS A 415 1.33 -11.21 -28.23
C LYS A 415 -0.05 -11.50 -27.67
N PRO A 416 -0.48 -10.77 -26.63
CA PRO A 416 -1.84 -10.86 -26.11
C PRO A 416 -2.88 -10.51 -27.17
N PHE A 417 -3.87 -11.39 -27.37
CA PHE A 417 -5.06 -11.14 -28.17
C PHE A 417 -6.19 -10.72 -27.22
N LYS A 418 -6.60 -9.47 -27.32
CA LYS A 418 -7.45 -8.79 -26.36
C LYS A 418 -8.91 -8.76 -26.86
N ILE A 419 -9.81 -9.36 -26.08
CA ILE A 419 -11.22 -9.47 -26.39
C ILE A 419 -12.04 -8.70 -25.36
N PHE A 420 -12.77 -7.69 -25.81
CA PHE A 420 -13.71 -6.94 -25.00
C PHE A 420 -15.10 -7.54 -25.07
N ILE A 421 -15.70 -7.83 -23.91
CA ILE A 421 -17.04 -8.40 -23.82
C ILE A 421 -17.96 -7.35 -23.19
N LYS A 422 -18.90 -6.80 -23.96
CA LYS A 422 -19.85 -5.81 -23.48
C LYS A 422 -20.77 -6.38 -22.40
N LYS A 423 -21.40 -5.50 -21.62
CA LYS A 423 -22.41 -5.87 -20.62
C LYS A 423 -23.48 -6.73 -21.24
N GLY A 424 -23.86 -7.80 -20.58
CA GLY A 424 -24.85 -8.74 -21.05
C GLY A 424 -24.76 -10.10 -20.37
N ARG A 425 -25.76 -10.94 -20.64
CA ARG A 425 -25.79 -12.34 -20.19
C ARG A 425 -25.50 -13.25 -21.38
N TYR A 426 -24.43 -14.02 -21.26
CA TYR A 426 -23.92 -14.92 -22.30
C TYR A 426 -24.06 -16.36 -21.82
N GLU A 427 -25.12 -17.04 -22.31
CA GLU A 427 -25.39 -18.44 -21.99
C GLU A 427 -24.65 -19.34 -22.96
N GLN A 428 -23.38 -19.59 -22.69
CA GLN A 428 -22.52 -20.37 -23.56
C GLN A 428 -21.29 -20.93 -22.82
N LYS A 429 -20.80 -22.08 -23.35
CA LYS A 429 -19.50 -22.61 -22.99
C LYS A 429 -18.42 -21.84 -23.77
N VAL A 430 -17.37 -21.41 -23.05
CA VAL A 430 -16.23 -20.70 -23.64
C VAL A 430 -15.00 -21.58 -23.52
N ILE A 431 -14.35 -21.88 -24.64
CA ILE A 431 -13.18 -22.77 -24.70
C ILE A 431 -11.99 -21.97 -25.22
N ILE A 432 -10.95 -21.87 -24.40
CA ILE A 432 -9.68 -21.24 -24.74
C ILE A 432 -8.70 -22.38 -25.07
N ASP A 433 -8.28 -22.47 -26.31
CA ASP A 433 -7.44 -23.57 -26.86
C ASP A 433 -6.05 -23.08 -27.33
N ARG A 434 -5.77 -21.78 -27.14
CA ARG A 434 -4.56 -21.10 -27.60
C ARG A 434 -4.02 -20.12 -26.57
N PRO A 435 -2.71 -19.81 -26.60
CA PRO A 435 -2.09 -18.96 -25.59
C PRO A 435 -2.43 -17.47 -25.73
N ASN A 436 -2.08 -16.71 -24.71
CA ASN A 436 -2.14 -15.24 -24.69
C ASN A 436 -3.53 -14.61 -24.95
N ILE A 437 -4.62 -15.31 -24.67
CA ILE A 437 -5.98 -14.75 -24.73
C ILE A 437 -6.21 -13.87 -23.49
N VAL A 438 -6.69 -12.65 -23.72
CA VAL A 438 -7.08 -11.71 -22.69
C VAL A 438 -8.58 -11.40 -22.83
N LEU A 439 -9.40 -12.01 -21.97
CA LEU A 439 -10.84 -11.75 -21.89
C LEU A 439 -11.11 -10.64 -20.90
N VAL A 440 -11.75 -9.57 -21.33
CA VAL A 440 -12.07 -8.41 -20.50
C VAL A 440 -13.55 -8.07 -20.59
N GLY A 441 -14.28 -8.28 -19.50
CA GLY A 441 -15.66 -7.81 -19.37
C GLY A 441 -15.72 -6.29 -19.22
N GLU A 442 -16.81 -5.70 -19.70
CA GLU A 442 -17.05 -4.26 -19.54
C GLU A 442 -17.30 -3.88 -18.07
N ASP A 443 -17.96 -4.76 -17.33
CA ASP A 443 -18.27 -4.57 -15.92
C ASP A 443 -18.41 -5.93 -15.23
N ARG A 444 -17.76 -6.10 -14.10
CA ARG A 444 -17.68 -7.37 -13.37
C ARG A 444 -19.05 -7.97 -13.04
N ASP A 445 -19.99 -7.13 -12.63
CA ASP A 445 -21.29 -7.60 -12.13
C ASP A 445 -22.36 -7.71 -13.23
N SER A 446 -22.12 -7.07 -14.38
CA SER A 446 -23.09 -6.98 -15.50
C SER A 446 -22.62 -7.71 -16.77
N THR A 447 -21.37 -8.16 -16.86
CA THR A 447 -20.88 -9.02 -17.93
C THR A 447 -20.86 -10.45 -17.40
N ILE A 448 -21.89 -11.23 -17.70
CA ILE A 448 -22.15 -12.53 -17.07
C ILE A 448 -22.05 -13.65 -18.09
N ILE A 449 -21.05 -14.51 -17.97
CA ILE A 449 -20.95 -15.76 -18.73
C ILE A 449 -21.50 -16.87 -17.84
N VAL A 450 -22.54 -17.56 -18.30
CA VAL A 450 -23.27 -18.55 -17.51
C VAL A 450 -23.54 -19.80 -18.31
N LEU A 451 -23.50 -20.94 -17.63
CA LEU A 451 -23.90 -22.23 -18.19
C LEU A 451 -24.27 -23.18 -17.05
N ALA A 452 -25.29 -23.99 -17.26
CA ALA A 452 -25.71 -25.05 -16.35
C ALA A 452 -25.11 -26.39 -16.82
N GLU A 453 -24.01 -26.82 -16.22
CA GLU A 453 -23.26 -27.99 -16.66
C GLU A 453 -22.63 -28.79 -15.52
N THR A 454 -22.65 -30.12 -15.62
CA THR A 454 -21.85 -31.03 -14.78
C THR A 454 -21.02 -31.96 -15.66
N HIS A 455 -20.18 -32.81 -15.05
CA HIS A 455 -19.43 -33.83 -15.77
C HIS A 455 -20.31 -34.81 -16.53
N LYS A 456 -21.57 -35.02 -16.10
CA LYS A 456 -22.55 -35.88 -16.79
C LYS A 456 -23.25 -35.20 -17.96
N THR A 457 -23.43 -33.88 -17.87
CA THR A 457 -24.20 -33.08 -18.83
C THR A 457 -23.29 -32.20 -19.70
N ASN A 458 -21.99 -32.43 -19.70
CA ASN A 458 -21.03 -31.69 -20.53
C ASN A 458 -21.46 -31.72 -22.01
N THR A 459 -21.84 -30.56 -22.54
CA THR A 459 -22.41 -30.40 -23.89
C THR A 459 -21.33 -30.46 -24.97
N ILE A 460 -20.11 -30.04 -24.69
CA ILE A 460 -18.96 -30.07 -25.61
C ILE A 460 -17.85 -30.87 -24.95
N LYS A 461 -17.80 -32.18 -25.24
CA LYS A 461 -16.83 -33.12 -24.63
C LYS A 461 -15.44 -33.00 -25.25
N GLU A 462 -15.38 -32.57 -26.50
CA GLU A 462 -14.15 -32.44 -27.28
C GLU A 462 -14.20 -31.18 -28.15
N TYR A 463 -13.07 -30.50 -28.25
CA TYR A 463 -12.89 -29.33 -29.09
C TYR A 463 -11.52 -29.42 -29.77
N ARG A 464 -11.49 -29.40 -31.11
CA ARG A 464 -10.26 -29.53 -31.92
C ARG A 464 -9.35 -30.69 -31.47
N GLY A 465 -9.95 -31.87 -31.22
CA GLY A 465 -9.22 -33.08 -30.81
C GLY A 465 -8.78 -33.12 -29.34
N LYS A 466 -9.11 -32.13 -28.54
CA LYS A 466 -8.78 -32.07 -27.11
C LYS A 466 -10.04 -32.22 -26.24
N LYS A 467 -9.93 -32.99 -25.13
CA LYS A 467 -11.02 -33.11 -24.14
C LYS A 467 -11.20 -31.79 -23.40
N THR A 468 -12.43 -31.31 -23.29
CA THR A 468 -12.73 -30.01 -22.71
C THR A 468 -12.85 -30.01 -21.17
N GLY A 469 -13.51 -31.00 -20.59
CA GLY A 469 -13.94 -30.95 -19.19
C GLY A 469 -15.23 -30.16 -18.98
N ASN A 470 -15.67 -30.04 -17.73
CA ASN A 470 -16.95 -29.42 -17.35
C ASN A 470 -16.70 -28.08 -16.67
N GLY A 471 -16.74 -27.01 -17.43
CA GLY A 471 -16.61 -25.65 -16.95
C GLY A 471 -17.28 -24.66 -17.87
N VAL A 472 -17.76 -23.56 -17.37
CA VAL A 472 -18.32 -22.47 -18.17
C VAL A 472 -17.23 -21.85 -19.03
N ILE A 473 -16.07 -21.54 -18.43
CA ILE A 473 -14.84 -21.22 -19.16
C ILE A 473 -13.86 -22.39 -18.98
N VAL A 474 -13.33 -22.88 -20.08
CA VAL A 474 -12.35 -23.98 -20.08
C VAL A 474 -11.08 -23.56 -20.78
N LEU A 475 -9.94 -23.67 -20.09
CA LEU A 475 -8.61 -23.43 -20.66
C LEU A 475 -7.99 -24.81 -20.98
N LEU A 476 -7.80 -25.13 -22.25
CA LEU A 476 -7.21 -26.39 -22.68
C LEU A 476 -5.68 -26.40 -22.47
N ASP A 477 -5.08 -27.57 -22.56
CA ASP A 477 -3.64 -27.72 -22.54
C ASP A 477 -2.99 -26.92 -23.68
N GLY A 478 -2.03 -26.05 -23.35
CA GLY A 478 -1.40 -25.10 -24.27
C GLY A 478 -2.09 -23.72 -24.35
N ALA A 479 -3.21 -23.49 -23.63
CA ALA A 479 -3.82 -22.18 -23.48
C ALA A 479 -3.12 -21.34 -22.40
N ASP A 480 -1.80 -21.27 -22.47
CA ASP A 480 -0.94 -20.63 -21.48
C ASP A 480 -1.00 -19.11 -21.56
N ASP A 481 -0.59 -18.45 -20.49
CA ASP A 481 -0.49 -16.98 -20.44
C ASP A 481 -1.81 -16.22 -20.64
N CYS A 482 -2.94 -16.84 -20.32
CA CYS A 482 -4.26 -16.23 -20.48
C CYS A 482 -4.64 -15.36 -19.27
N VAL A 483 -5.44 -14.32 -19.54
CA VAL A 483 -5.99 -13.39 -18.56
C VAL A 483 -7.50 -13.33 -18.67
N ILE A 484 -8.20 -13.46 -17.53
CA ILE A 484 -9.65 -13.28 -17.41
C ILE A 484 -9.89 -12.17 -16.40
N SER A 485 -10.61 -11.11 -16.81
CA SER A 485 -10.79 -9.92 -15.97
C SER A 485 -12.16 -9.26 -16.18
N GLY A 486 -12.70 -8.68 -15.11
CA GLY A 486 -13.82 -7.76 -15.17
C GLY A 486 -15.17 -8.39 -15.53
N LEU A 487 -15.41 -9.66 -15.19
CA LEU A 487 -16.64 -10.37 -15.54
C LEU A 487 -17.09 -11.36 -14.45
N THR A 488 -18.32 -11.82 -14.56
CA THR A 488 -18.89 -12.91 -13.75
C THR A 488 -18.92 -14.20 -14.55
N VAL A 489 -18.36 -15.27 -13.99
CA VAL A 489 -18.48 -16.63 -14.52
C VAL A 489 -19.33 -17.44 -13.55
N TYR A 490 -20.44 -18.01 -14.03
CA TYR A 490 -21.37 -18.71 -13.17
C TYR A 490 -21.81 -20.05 -13.74
N ASN A 491 -21.53 -21.14 -13.02
CA ASN A 491 -22.16 -22.43 -13.27
C ASN A 491 -23.37 -22.59 -12.35
N ASN A 492 -24.57 -22.46 -12.91
CA ASN A 492 -25.84 -22.41 -12.20
C ASN A 492 -26.67 -23.70 -12.25
N TYR A 493 -26.03 -24.84 -12.48
CA TYR A 493 -26.72 -26.14 -12.64
C TYR A 493 -27.56 -26.50 -11.42
N GLY A 494 -27.01 -26.32 -10.20
CA GLY A 494 -27.70 -26.63 -8.96
C GLY A 494 -28.83 -25.65 -8.60
N THR A 495 -29.02 -24.58 -9.37
CA THR A 495 -30.18 -23.69 -9.27
C THR A 495 -31.24 -23.95 -10.32
N VAL A 496 -30.83 -24.13 -11.58
CA VAL A 496 -31.79 -24.13 -12.71
C VAL A 496 -32.13 -25.50 -13.28
N VAL A 497 -31.28 -26.51 -13.11
CA VAL A 497 -31.50 -27.87 -13.66
C VAL A 497 -31.83 -28.85 -12.54
N GLU A 498 -31.06 -28.92 -11.49
CA GLU A 498 -31.26 -29.84 -10.38
C GLU A 498 -31.06 -29.10 -9.05
N PRO A 499 -32.10 -28.44 -8.51
CA PRO A 499 -32.00 -27.63 -7.29
C PRO A 499 -31.39 -28.38 -6.13
N GLY A 500 -30.34 -27.78 -5.53
CA GLY A 500 -29.61 -28.38 -4.41
C GLY A 500 -28.53 -29.39 -4.80
N ASN A 501 -28.32 -29.69 -6.07
CA ASN A 501 -27.22 -30.54 -6.52
C ASN A 501 -25.87 -29.79 -6.31
N THR A 502 -24.96 -30.41 -5.59
CA THR A 502 -23.62 -29.88 -5.31
C THR A 502 -22.48 -30.70 -5.91
N THR A 503 -22.74 -31.50 -6.92
CA THR A 503 -21.70 -32.23 -7.67
C THR A 503 -20.71 -31.24 -8.35
N HIS A 504 -19.66 -31.77 -9.00
CA HIS A 504 -18.67 -30.91 -9.67
C HIS A 504 -19.31 -30.04 -10.76
N GLN A 505 -19.34 -28.72 -10.51
CA GLN A 505 -19.96 -27.69 -11.35
C GLN A 505 -18.99 -26.51 -11.46
N MET A 506 -17.91 -26.71 -12.17
CA MET A 506 -16.85 -25.70 -12.26
C MET A 506 -17.32 -24.47 -13.02
N ALA A 507 -17.06 -23.28 -12.51
CA ALA A 507 -17.21 -22.05 -13.28
C ALA A 507 -16.02 -21.90 -14.24
N ILE A 508 -14.80 -22.04 -13.72
CA ILE A 508 -13.57 -22.02 -14.53
C ILE A 508 -12.82 -23.33 -14.29
N PHE A 509 -12.55 -24.04 -15.38
CA PHE A 509 -11.71 -25.23 -15.38
C PHE A 509 -10.55 -25.06 -16.34
N GLY A 510 -9.34 -25.56 -15.99
CA GLY A 510 -8.22 -25.43 -16.91
C GLY A 510 -7.08 -26.41 -16.71
N ARG A 511 -6.37 -26.67 -17.81
CA ARG A 511 -5.12 -27.44 -17.86
C ARG A 511 -3.92 -26.59 -18.29
N ALA A 512 -4.15 -25.30 -18.55
CA ALA A 512 -3.13 -24.32 -18.91
C ALA A 512 -2.31 -23.88 -17.69
N THR A 513 -1.16 -23.29 -17.94
CA THR A 513 -0.30 -22.64 -16.92
C THR A 513 -0.19 -21.14 -17.14
N ARG A 514 0.38 -20.42 -16.20
CA ARG A 514 0.49 -18.95 -16.19
C ARG A 514 -0.85 -18.25 -16.46
N THR A 515 -1.90 -18.74 -15.76
CA THR A 515 -3.25 -18.22 -15.87
C THR A 515 -3.51 -17.16 -14.82
N ILE A 516 -4.03 -16.02 -15.25
CA ILE A 516 -4.42 -14.87 -14.42
C ILE A 516 -5.94 -14.73 -14.43
N VAL A 517 -6.59 -14.75 -13.25
CA VAL A 517 -8.00 -14.43 -13.09
C VAL A 517 -8.11 -13.32 -12.06
N ILE A 518 -8.61 -12.15 -12.48
CA ILE A 518 -8.62 -10.95 -11.65
C ILE A 518 -9.91 -10.16 -11.78
N ASN A 519 -10.24 -9.35 -10.73
CA ASN A 519 -11.41 -8.46 -10.72
C ASN A 519 -12.70 -9.15 -11.24
N SER A 520 -12.98 -10.36 -10.81
CA SER A 520 -14.06 -11.20 -11.37
C SER A 520 -14.86 -11.89 -10.27
N ASN A 521 -16.11 -12.20 -10.56
CA ASN A 521 -16.93 -13.08 -9.74
C ASN A 521 -16.85 -14.50 -10.31
N VAL A 522 -16.55 -15.48 -9.47
CA VAL A 522 -16.47 -16.88 -9.85
C VAL A 522 -17.47 -17.66 -8.99
N PHE A 523 -18.60 -18.00 -9.57
CA PHE A 523 -19.72 -18.63 -8.88
C PHE A 523 -20.00 -20.02 -9.41
N ALA A 524 -20.26 -20.93 -8.50
CA ALA A 524 -20.74 -22.26 -8.83
C ALA A 524 -21.81 -22.70 -7.81
N ASP A 525 -22.75 -23.50 -8.24
CA ASP A 525 -23.75 -24.12 -7.34
C ASP A 525 -23.27 -25.48 -6.80
N GLY A 526 -22.14 -25.97 -7.27
CA GLY A 526 -21.54 -27.22 -6.82
C GLY A 526 -20.05 -27.08 -6.47
N ASN A 527 -19.33 -28.19 -6.43
CA ASN A 527 -17.92 -28.25 -6.06
C ASN A 527 -17.00 -27.61 -7.11
N ASP A 528 -15.78 -27.21 -6.66
CA ASP A 528 -14.62 -26.91 -7.49
C ASP A 528 -14.78 -25.69 -8.40
N ALA A 529 -15.31 -24.58 -7.89
CA ALA A 529 -15.67 -23.40 -8.69
C ALA A 529 -14.54 -22.89 -9.60
N LEU A 530 -13.31 -22.80 -9.10
CA LEU A 530 -12.10 -22.40 -9.84
C LEU A 530 -11.03 -23.47 -9.73
N SER A 531 -10.96 -24.32 -10.75
CA SER A 531 -10.11 -25.51 -10.79
C SER A 531 -9.08 -25.44 -11.91
N LEU A 532 -7.81 -25.24 -11.56
CA LEU A 532 -6.73 -25.14 -12.53
C LEU A 532 -5.71 -26.27 -12.28
N TRP A 533 -5.67 -27.23 -13.21
CA TRP A 533 -4.98 -28.50 -13.06
C TRP A 533 -4.07 -28.79 -14.26
N ALA A 534 -3.01 -28.00 -14.44
CA ALA A 534 -2.02 -28.25 -15.48
C ALA A 534 -1.40 -29.65 -15.34
N PRO A 535 -0.97 -30.28 -16.45
CA PRO A 535 -0.32 -31.57 -16.44
C PRO A 535 0.84 -31.64 -15.42
N GLU A 536 1.00 -32.79 -14.77
CA GLU A 536 1.99 -33.03 -13.73
C GLU A 536 1.98 -32.02 -12.55
N GLY A 537 0.89 -31.24 -12.43
CA GLY A 537 0.79 -30.19 -11.42
C GLY A 537 1.82 -29.07 -11.60
N ASN A 538 2.26 -28.77 -12.80
CA ASN A 538 3.24 -27.72 -13.10
C ASN A 538 2.58 -26.37 -13.42
N GLY A 539 1.34 -26.16 -12.98
CA GLY A 539 0.62 -24.92 -13.16
C GLY A 539 1.12 -23.80 -12.27
N MET A 540 1.10 -22.58 -12.78
CA MET A 540 1.31 -21.34 -12.08
C MET A 540 0.07 -20.45 -12.23
N TYR A 541 -0.55 -20.04 -11.12
CA TYR A 541 -1.84 -19.36 -11.14
C TYR A 541 -1.80 -18.13 -10.26
N TYR A 542 -2.29 -17.01 -10.80
CA TYR A 542 -2.41 -15.75 -10.08
C TYR A 542 -3.85 -15.28 -10.05
N HIS A 543 -4.35 -14.98 -8.85
CA HIS A 543 -5.70 -14.50 -8.62
C HIS A 543 -5.70 -13.25 -7.77
N ALA A 544 -6.48 -12.23 -8.16
CA ALA A 544 -6.62 -11.02 -7.37
C ALA A 544 -8.03 -10.44 -7.49
N ASP A 545 -8.52 -9.86 -6.39
CA ASP A 545 -9.80 -9.16 -6.36
C ASP A 545 -11.00 -10.02 -6.82
N LEU A 546 -10.96 -11.31 -6.47
CA LEU A 546 -12.05 -12.25 -6.78
C LEU A 546 -13.10 -12.28 -5.68
N TYR A 547 -14.35 -12.44 -6.09
CA TYR A 547 -15.40 -12.96 -5.23
C TYR A 547 -15.75 -14.39 -5.65
N LEU A 548 -15.40 -15.37 -4.81
CA LEU A 548 -15.70 -16.78 -5.03
C LEU A 548 -16.87 -17.20 -4.16
N ARG A 549 -17.87 -17.81 -4.75
CA ARG A 549 -19.06 -18.35 -4.05
C ARG A 549 -19.34 -19.76 -4.52
N CYS A 550 -19.48 -20.66 -3.55
CA CYS A 550 -19.76 -22.07 -3.83
C CYS A 550 -20.39 -22.72 -2.59
N PRO A 551 -21.53 -23.41 -2.70
CA PRO A 551 -22.13 -24.16 -1.60
C PRO A 551 -21.45 -25.52 -1.37
N GLY A 552 -20.64 -25.99 -2.31
CA GLY A 552 -19.93 -27.25 -2.25
C GLY A 552 -18.56 -27.15 -1.55
N VAL A 553 -17.57 -27.89 -2.05
CA VAL A 553 -16.20 -27.89 -1.54
C VAL A 553 -15.22 -27.31 -2.54
N ASP A 554 -14.05 -26.90 -2.03
CA ASP A 554 -12.83 -26.67 -2.81
C ASP A 554 -12.99 -25.59 -3.89
N PHE A 555 -13.58 -24.43 -3.54
CA PHE A 555 -13.86 -23.38 -4.56
C PHE A 555 -12.63 -22.79 -5.20
N LEU A 556 -11.49 -22.76 -4.52
CA LEU A 556 -10.19 -22.50 -5.10
C LEU A 556 -9.36 -23.79 -5.02
N CYS A 557 -9.13 -24.39 -6.16
CA CYS A 557 -8.67 -25.77 -6.29
C CYS A 557 -7.50 -25.89 -7.28
N PRO A 558 -6.31 -25.32 -6.97
CA PRO A 558 -5.15 -25.36 -7.86
C PRO A 558 -4.31 -26.63 -7.67
N ARG A 559 -3.66 -27.07 -8.75
CA ARG A 559 -2.53 -28.01 -8.73
C ARG A 559 -1.28 -27.32 -9.23
N GLY A 560 -0.28 -27.15 -8.35
CA GLY A 560 0.95 -26.44 -8.66
C GLY A 560 1.23 -25.25 -7.75
N TRP A 561 1.68 -24.14 -8.29
CA TRP A 561 1.90 -22.90 -7.57
C TRP A 561 0.72 -21.95 -7.76
N CYS A 562 0.18 -21.44 -6.69
CA CYS A 562 -0.91 -20.47 -6.75
C CYS A 562 -0.68 -19.33 -5.77
N TYR A 563 -0.89 -18.11 -6.26
CA TYR A 563 -0.93 -16.90 -5.44
C TYR A 563 -2.27 -16.20 -5.61
N ALA A 564 -2.99 -16.00 -4.49
CA ALA A 564 -4.27 -15.31 -4.46
C ALA A 564 -4.22 -14.13 -3.48
N THR A 565 -4.77 -12.99 -3.84
CA THR A 565 -4.74 -11.79 -3.00
C THR A 565 -6.04 -10.98 -3.10
N ARG A 566 -6.44 -10.37 -2.00
CA ARG A 566 -7.66 -9.54 -1.91
C ARG A 566 -8.91 -10.25 -2.42
N CYS A 567 -9.00 -11.54 -2.15
CA CYS A 567 -10.15 -12.36 -2.52
C CYS A 567 -11.15 -12.44 -1.37
N ARG A 568 -12.42 -12.55 -1.74
CA ARG A 568 -13.51 -12.87 -0.82
C ARG A 568 -14.05 -14.25 -1.14
N PHE A 569 -14.12 -15.11 -0.12
CA PHE A 569 -14.64 -16.47 -0.21
C PHE A 569 -15.95 -16.56 0.58
N LEU A 570 -17.00 -17.09 -0.01
CA LEU A 570 -18.28 -17.35 0.67
C LEU A 570 -18.67 -18.82 0.48
N GLY A 571 -18.48 -19.60 1.54
CA GLY A 571 -18.81 -21.01 1.61
C GLY A 571 -20.20 -21.32 2.16
N ASP A 572 -20.55 -22.59 2.18
CA ASP A 572 -21.80 -23.04 2.80
C ASP A 572 -21.64 -24.33 3.64
N SER A 573 -20.72 -25.25 3.37
CA SER A 573 -20.81 -26.53 4.06
C SER A 573 -19.56 -27.35 4.30
N ARG A 574 -18.43 -27.22 3.64
CA ARG A 574 -17.30 -28.15 3.84
C ARG A 574 -15.96 -27.46 3.89
N ALA A 575 -15.16 -27.53 2.83
CA ALA A 575 -13.84 -26.89 2.74
C ALA A 575 -13.86 -25.79 1.69
N ILE A 576 -13.25 -24.64 2.00
CA ILE A 576 -13.21 -23.50 1.08
C ILE A 576 -12.08 -23.67 0.07
N ILE A 577 -10.87 -23.94 0.54
CA ILE A 577 -9.68 -24.06 -0.30
C ILE A 577 -9.14 -25.49 -0.31
N TRP A 578 -8.59 -25.85 -1.44
CA TRP A 578 -7.93 -27.11 -1.64
C TRP A 578 -6.63 -26.95 -2.43
N HIS A 579 -5.62 -27.75 -2.10
CA HIS A 579 -4.38 -27.75 -2.86
C HIS A 579 -3.80 -29.15 -3.02
N ASP A 580 -3.20 -29.40 -4.18
CA ASP A 580 -2.47 -30.63 -4.47
C ASP A 580 -1.06 -30.29 -5.00
N GLY A 581 -0.04 -30.56 -4.21
CA GLY A 581 1.36 -30.37 -4.58
C GLY A 581 1.94 -31.48 -5.46
N ARG A 582 1.22 -32.56 -5.71
CA ARG A 582 1.66 -33.71 -6.53
C ARG A 582 3.01 -34.29 -6.10
N GLY A 583 3.28 -34.28 -4.80
CA GLY A 583 4.55 -34.78 -4.23
C GLY A 583 5.75 -33.84 -4.33
N ASP A 584 5.57 -32.61 -4.81
CA ASP A 584 6.61 -31.59 -4.91
C ASP A 584 6.40 -30.51 -3.82
N LYS A 585 7.29 -30.52 -2.80
CA LYS A 585 7.25 -29.61 -1.65
C LYS A 585 7.48 -28.13 -2.02
N SER A 586 8.02 -27.84 -3.20
CA SER A 586 8.18 -26.46 -3.67
C SER A 586 6.84 -25.82 -4.06
N LYS A 587 5.83 -26.64 -4.39
CA LYS A 587 4.50 -26.19 -4.79
C LYS A 587 3.73 -25.70 -3.57
N LYS A 588 3.07 -24.57 -3.73
CA LYS A 588 2.41 -23.89 -2.61
C LYS A 588 1.18 -23.12 -3.06
N LEU A 589 0.25 -22.97 -2.12
CA LEU A 589 -0.89 -22.06 -2.20
C LEU A 589 -0.64 -20.90 -1.23
N VAL A 590 -0.43 -19.71 -1.77
CA VAL A 590 -0.28 -18.46 -1.02
C VAL A 590 -1.55 -17.66 -1.15
N ILE A 591 -2.13 -17.23 -0.01
CA ILE A 591 -3.31 -16.37 0.02
C ILE A 591 -3.01 -15.19 0.94
N THR A 592 -3.16 -13.96 0.41
CA THR A 592 -2.90 -12.75 1.19
C THR A 592 -4.12 -11.82 1.21
N ASP A 593 -4.22 -10.99 2.27
CA ASP A 593 -5.17 -9.88 2.35
C ASP A 593 -6.63 -10.25 2.02
N SER A 594 -7.05 -11.48 2.34
CA SER A 594 -8.31 -12.08 1.91
C SER A 594 -9.27 -12.32 3.07
N TYR A 595 -10.56 -12.45 2.74
CA TYR A 595 -11.62 -12.68 3.71
C TYR A 595 -12.36 -13.99 3.42
N PHE A 596 -12.47 -14.83 4.45
CA PHE A 596 -13.18 -16.11 4.41
C PHE A 596 -14.45 -16.03 5.24
N ASP A 597 -15.56 -16.38 4.62
CA ASP A 597 -16.89 -16.40 5.23
C ASP A 597 -17.67 -17.64 4.81
N ALA A 598 -18.71 -17.98 5.56
CA ALA A 598 -19.58 -19.08 5.22
C ALA A 598 -20.99 -18.84 5.77
N LYS A 599 -22.00 -19.46 5.14
CA LYS A 599 -23.39 -19.43 5.61
C LYS A 599 -23.64 -20.40 6.75
N SER A 600 -22.82 -21.45 6.86
CA SER A 600 -22.87 -22.47 7.91
C SER A 600 -21.45 -22.84 8.35
N PRO A 601 -21.25 -23.51 9.50
CA PRO A 601 -19.94 -23.92 9.98
C PRO A 601 -19.14 -24.70 8.93
N THR A 602 -17.98 -24.17 8.53
CA THR A 602 -17.20 -24.62 7.36
C THR A 602 -15.72 -24.68 7.72
N ILE A 603 -15.00 -25.73 7.32
CA ILE A 603 -13.54 -25.80 7.48
C ILE A 603 -12.84 -24.89 6.47
N LEU A 604 -11.73 -24.28 6.90
CA LEU A 604 -10.96 -23.36 6.04
C LEU A 604 -10.44 -24.06 4.80
N GLY A 605 -9.85 -25.25 4.96
CA GLY A 605 -9.31 -25.95 3.80
C GLY A 605 -8.76 -27.34 4.08
N ARG A 606 -8.40 -28.00 3.01
CA ARG A 606 -7.78 -29.34 3.02
C ARG A 606 -6.78 -29.49 1.87
N TYR A 607 -5.94 -30.51 1.93
CA TYR A 607 -4.96 -30.77 0.87
C TYR A 607 -4.78 -32.28 0.61
N HIS A 608 -4.31 -32.57 -0.60
CA HIS A 608 -3.85 -33.88 -1.02
C HIS A 608 -2.37 -33.83 -1.36
N HIS A 609 -1.64 -34.94 -1.17
CA HIS A 609 -0.22 -35.04 -1.40
C HIS A 609 0.61 -33.99 -0.66
N ASP A 610 1.87 -33.82 -1.00
CA ASP A 610 2.67 -32.75 -0.43
C ASP A 610 2.26 -31.38 -0.92
N SER A 611 2.05 -30.46 0.03
CA SER A 611 1.47 -29.15 -0.19
C SER A 611 1.96 -28.20 0.88
N GLN A 612 2.16 -26.93 0.54
CA GLN A 612 2.41 -25.88 1.51
C GLN A 612 1.38 -24.76 1.38
N PHE A 613 0.98 -24.19 2.50
CA PHE A 613 0.07 -23.06 2.55
C PHE A 613 0.74 -21.88 3.25
N PHE A 614 0.51 -20.70 2.71
CA PHE A 614 0.89 -19.43 3.34
C PHE A 614 -0.32 -18.52 3.34
N LEU A 615 -0.82 -18.19 4.53
CA LEU A 615 -1.93 -17.25 4.71
C LEU A 615 -1.41 -16.01 5.45
N LEU A 616 -1.48 -14.85 4.80
CA LEU A 616 -0.97 -13.58 5.32
C LEU A 616 -2.07 -12.52 5.34
N ASN A 617 -2.22 -11.82 6.45
CA ASN A 617 -3.23 -10.76 6.62
C ASN A 617 -4.67 -11.21 6.31
N CYS A 618 -4.99 -12.48 6.48
CA CYS A 618 -6.31 -13.02 6.19
C CYS A 618 -7.24 -12.88 7.40
N LYS A 619 -8.51 -12.59 7.11
CA LYS A 619 -9.57 -12.52 8.12
C LYS A 619 -10.60 -13.62 7.86
N MET A 620 -11.13 -14.20 8.94
CA MET A 620 -12.09 -15.29 8.92
C MET A 620 -13.28 -14.94 9.78
N SER A 621 -14.51 -15.15 9.28
CA SER A 621 -15.72 -15.04 10.09
C SER A 621 -15.78 -16.14 11.15
N SER A 622 -16.68 -15.98 12.12
CA SER A 622 -16.95 -17.01 13.13
C SER A 622 -17.52 -18.31 12.56
N GLN A 623 -18.03 -18.30 11.33
CA GLN A 623 -18.52 -19.49 10.62
C GLN A 623 -17.38 -20.39 10.11
N ILE A 624 -16.17 -19.89 10.00
CA ILE A 624 -15.01 -20.76 9.74
C ILE A 624 -14.69 -21.50 11.03
N LEU A 625 -14.70 -22.82 10.99
CA LEU A 625 -14.46 -23.67 12.16
C LEU A 625 -13.08 -23.41 12.76
N ASP A 626 -12.96 -23.57 14.08
CA ASP A 626 -11.71 -23.39 14.82
C ASP A 626 -10.77 -24.57 14.63
N THR A 627 -10.39 -24.85 13.39
CA THR A 627 -9.50 -25.95 13.00
C THR A 627 -8.54 -25.55 11.92
N ASN A 628 -7.32 -26.08 11.95
CA ASN A 628 -6.30 -25.87 10.94
C ASN A 628 -6.67 -26.57 9.60
N ILE A 629 -6.03 -26.12 8.50
CA ILE A 629 -6.05 -26.81 7.21
C ILE A 629 -5.46 -28.22 7.40
N SER A 630 -6.18 -29.24 6.94
CA SER A 630 -5.87 -30.64 7.24
C SER A 630 -5.61 -31.48 5.98
N TYR A 631 -4.87 -32.57 6.18
CA TYR A 631 -4.70 -33.60 5.15
C TYR A 631 -6.00 -34.37 4.94
N ALA A 632 -6.37 -34.58 3.69
CA ALA A 632 -7.63 -35.23 3.33
C ALA A 632 -7.61 -36.75 3.47
N TYR A 633 -6.44 -37.39 3.56
CA TYR A 633 -6.28 -38.83 3.74
C TYR A 633 -5.58 -39.11 5.07
N THR A 634 -5.92 -40.19 5.74
CA THR A 634 -5.40 -40.58 7.06
C THR A 634 -4.32 -41.66 6.99
N ASP A 635 -4.06 -42.21 5.80
CA ASP A 635 -3.30 -43.43 5.61
C ASP A 635 -1.86 -43.23 5.14
N ARG A 636 -1.41 -41.95 4.98
CA ARG A 636 -0.08 -41.65 4.48
C ARG A 636 0.71 -40.78 5.45
N VAL A 637 1.96 -41.17 5.68
CA VAL A 637 2.95 -40.31 6.34
C VAL A 637 3.47 -39.31 5.31
N LEU A 638 3.30 -38.02 5.58
CA LEU A 638 3.83 -36.94 4.73
C LEU A 638 5.26 -36.64 5.15
N ASP A 639 6.11 -36.35 4.17
CA ASP A 639 7.47 -35.88 4.43
C ASP A 639 7.50 -34.56 5.21
N PRO A 640 8.54 -34.32 6.02
CA PRO A 640 8.73 -33.03 6.70
C PRO A 640 8.78 -31.84 5.72
N CYS A 641 8.19 -30.73 6.11
CA CYS A 641 8.28 -29.48 5.35
C CYS A 641 9.58 -28.71 5.66
N PRO A 642 10.08 -27.88 4.72
CA PRO A 642 11.38 -27.24 4.84
C PRO A 642 11.60 -26.44 6.13
N TRP A 643 10.56 -25.78 6.66
CA TRP A 643 10.67 -24.90 7.84
C TRP A 643 9.82 -25.37 9.02
N GLY A 644 9.52 -26.65 9.12
CA GLY A 644 8.86 -27.30 10.26
C GLY A 644 7.33 -27.27 10.24
N PHE A 645 6.69 -26.42 9.42
CA PHE A 645 5.25 -26.38 9.27
C PHE A 645 4.82 -26.59 7.82
N ARG A 646 3.59 -27.06 7.64
CA ARG A 646 2.96 -27.20 6.34
C ARG A 646 2.04 -26.02 6.02
N VAL A 647 1.46 -25.42 7.05
CA VAL A 647 0.61 -24.24 6.97
C VAL A 647 1.26 -23.11 7.76
N TYR A 648 1.56 -22.02 7.09
CA TYR A 648 2.19 -20.84 7.65
C TYR A 648 1.18 -19.72 7.74
N TYR A 649 1.13 -19.06 8.88
CA TYR A 649 0.25 -17.91 9.14
C TYR A 649 1.07 -16.69 9.54
N TYR A 650 0.63 -15.51 9.05
CA TYR A 650 1.13 -14.23 9.49
C TYR A 650 -0.03 -13.22 9.58
N ASN A 651 -0.20 -12.59 10.75
CA ASN A 651 -1.21 -11.54 10.96
C ASN A 651 -2.62 -11.96 10.51
N CYS A 652 -3.00 -13.21 10.73
CA CYS A 652 -4.33 -13.72 10.45
C CYS A 652 -5.21 -13.65 11.70
N SER A 653 -6.53 -13.49 11.50
CA SER A 653 -7.49 -13.44 12.60
C SER A 653 -8.79 -14.18 12.27
N ARG A 654 -9.44 -14.72 13.28
CA ARG A 654 -10.76 -15.34 13.22
C ARG A 654 -11.68 -14.67 14.24
N GLU A 655 -12.88 -14.32 13.82
CA GLU A 655 -13.93 -13.83 14.72
C GLU A 655 -14.31 -14.93 15.72
N GLY A 656 -14.39 -14.57 17.01
CA GLY A 656 -14.62 -15.54 18.09
C GLY A 656 -13.35 -16.22 18.63
N GLY A 657 -12.15 -15.83 18.14
CA GLY A 657 -10.87 -16.38 18.58
C GLY A 657 -10.49 -17.70 17.90
N HIS A 658 -9.41 -18.31 18.37
CA HIS A 658 -8.90 -19.60 17.86
C HIS A 658 -8.14 -20.37 18.94
N SER A 659 -8.05 -21.68 18.80
CA SER A 659 -7.36 -22.60 19.73
C SER A 659 -5.84 -22.71 19.52
N GLY A 660 -5.21 -21.66 18.97
CA GLY A 660 -3.75 -21.55 18.83
C GLY A 660 -3.20 -21.88 17.44
N TRP A 661 -3.98 -22.47 16.53
CA TRP A 661 -3.52 -22.84 15.17
C TRP A 661 -3.22 -21.64 14.26
N LEU A 662 -3.81 -20.46 14.52
CA LEU A 662 -3.51 -19.20 13.82
C LEU A 662 -2.31 -18.44 14.43
N ALA A 663 -1.44 -19.08 15.19
CA ALA A 663 -0.22 -18.47 15.69
C ALA A 663 0.64 -17.96 14.51
N ASN A 664 1.32 -16.81 14.67
CA ASN A 664 2.23 -16.24 13.66
C ASN A 664 3.48 -17.11 13.48
N ASN A 665 3.31 -18.36 13.06
CA ASN A 665 4.36 -19.34 12.97
C ASN A 665 5.34 -19.07 11.82
N LEU A 666 4.96 -18.28 10.81
CA LEU A 666 5.91 -17.86 9.78
C LEU A 666 7.10 -17.09 10.38
N ASN A 667 6.84 -16.20 11.33
CA ASN A 667 7.90 -15.45 12.02
C ASN A 667 8.76 -16.31 12.98
N GLN A 668 8.32 -17.52 13.30
CA GLN A 668 8.97 -18.41 14.25
C GLN A 668 9.72 -19.57 13.57
N SER A 669 9.60 -19.68 12.26
CA SER A 669 10.18 -20.78 11.47
C SER A 669 11.56 -20.39 10.96
N ASP A 670 12.61 -21.04 11.47
CA ASP A 670 13.99 -20.80 11.05
C ASP A 670 14.17 -21.06 9.55
N GLY A 671 14.74 -20.09 8.85
CA GLY A 671 14.98 -20.16 7.41
C GLY A 671 13.74 -19.92 6.54
N ALA A 672 12.55 -19.70 7.13
CA ALA A 672 11.39 -19.30 6.37
C ALA A 672 11.54 -17.85 5.85
N PRO A 673 10.91 -17.51 4.71
CA PRO A 673 10.94 -16.13 4.21
C PRO A 673 10.26 -15.18 5.22
N ALA A 674 10.76 -13.95 5.29
CA ALA A 674 10.04 -12.91 5.99
C ALA A 674 8.69 -12.63 5.29
N PHE A 675 7.67 -12.20 6.03
CA PHE A 675 6.31 -12.04 5.46
C PHE A 675 6.27 -11.15 4.22
N HIS A 676 7.12 -10.13 4.15
CA HIS A 676 7.19 -9.20 3.01
C HIS A 676 7.91 -9.78 1.79
N GLU A 677 8.62 -10.90 1.94
CA GLU A 677 9.26 -11.63 0.85
C GLU A 677 8.29 -12.63 0.18
N VAL A 678 7.18 -12.97 0.86
CA VAL A 678 6.14 -13.89 0.34
C VAL A 678 5.29 -13.17 -0.70
N THR A 679 5.85 -12.92 -1.86
CA THR A 679 5.23 -12.23 -3.01
C THR A 679 4.79 -13.23 -4.09
N ALA A 680 4.05 -12.77 -5.11
CA ALA A 680 3.74 -13.59 -6.26
C ALA A 680 5.02 -14.11 -6.94
N ARG A 681 6.01 -13.24 -7.17
CA ARG A 681 7.30 -13.63 -7.77
C ARG A 681 8.02 -14.70 -6.95
N TRP A 682 8.05 -14.55 -5.62
CA TRP A 682 8.61 -15.57 -4.73
C TRP A 682 7.84 -16.89 -4.82
N THR A 683 6.52 -16.82 -4.83
CA THR A 683 5.65 -18.00 -4.93
C THR A 683 5.97 -18.84 -6.18
N PHE A 684 6.26 -18.20 -7.29
CA PHE A 684 6.61 -18.85 -8.55
C PHE A 684 8.11 -19.09 -8.72
N GLY A 685 8.92 -18.93 -7.66
CA GLY A 685 10.36 -19.15 -7.68
C GLY A 685 11.10 -18.27 -8.69
N GLY A 686 10.60 -17.06 -8.97
CA GLY A 686 11.15 -16.14 -9.96
C GLY A 686 10.93 -16.53 -11.43
N LYS A 687 10.28 -17.65 -11.71
CA LYS A 687 10.04 -18.17 -13.08
C LYS A 687 8.94 -17.41 -13.83
N TRP A 688 8.07 -16.72 -13.11
CA TRP A 688 6.95 -15.97 -13.67
C TRP A 688 6.64 -14.73 -12.81
N ASP A 689 6.35 -13.60 -13.46
CA ASP A 689 5.93 -12.35 -12.83
C ASP A 689 4.57 -11.95 -13.40
N PRO A 690 3.44 -12.40 -12.81
CA PRO A 690 2.10 -12.05 -13.27
C PRO A 690 1.80 -10.58 -13.11
N GLU A 691 2.37 -9.92 -12.11
CA GLU A 691 2.14 -8.50 -11.84
C GLU A 691 2.77 -7.62 -12.91
N ALA A 692 3.94 -8.02 -13.45
CA ALA A 692 4.53 -7.38 -14.62
C ALA A 692 3.60 -7.50 -15.87
N LYS A 693 2.98 -8.67 -16.08
CA LYS A 693 2.03 -8.87 -17.17
C LYS A 693 0.77 -8.00 -17.00
N ILE A 694 0.25 -7.90 -15.78
CA ILE A 694 -0.90 -7.03 -15.47
C ILE A 694 -0.53 -5.56 -15.73
N ARG A 695 0.66 -5.12 -15.30
CA ARG A 695 1.14 -3.75 -15.58
C ARG A 695 1.23 -3.47 -17.08
N ALA A 696 1.75 -4.40 -17.86
CA ALA A 696 1.84 -4.27 -19.31
C ALA A 696 0.46 -4.19 -20.00
N LEU A 697 -0.57 -4.79 -19.40
CA LEU A 697 -1.94 -4.78 -19.89
C LEU A 697 -2.84 -3.73 -19.21
N TRP A 698 -2.26 -2.82 -18.44
CA TRP A 698 -2.97 -1.84 -17.60
C TRP A 698 -4.09 -1.10 -18.35
N ASN A 699 -3.84 -0.69 -19.60
CA ASN A 699 -4.80 0.09 -20.39
C ASN A 699 -6.08 -0.68 -20.75
N VAL A 700 -5.99 -2.00 -20.86
CA VAL A 700 -7.12 -2.85 -21.26
C VAL A 700 -7.79 -3.53 -20.08
N LEU A 701 -7.05 -3.85 -19.02
CA LEU A 701 -7.62 -4.50 -17.85
C LEU A 701 -8.51 -3.56 -17.02
N ALA A 702 -8.30 -2.27 -17.14
CA ALA A 702 -9.07 -1.20 -16.47
C ALA A 702 -9.37 -1.51 -14.98
N TYR A 703 -8.31 -1.64 -14.22
CA TYR A 703 -8.39 -1.66 -12.77
C TYR A 703 -8.78 -0.32 -12.21
#